data_75621214fac27459615f657d923da892
#
_entry.id   75621214fac27459615f657d923da892
#
_cell.length_a   1.000
_cell.length_b   1.000
_cell.length_c   1.000
_cell.angle_alpha   90.00
_cell.angle_beta   90.00
_cell.angle_gamma   90.00
#
_symmetry.space_group_name_H-M   'P 1'
#
loop_
_entity.id
_entity.type
_entity.pdbx_description
1 polymer ?
#
loop_
_entity_poly.entity_id
_entity_poly.type
_entity_poly.pdbx_seq_one_letter_code
_entity_poly.pdbx_strand_id
1 'polypeptide(L)'
;MMSSQRALGRAILYLSIGCGVVGISELNMRAALAADYKEAPSLAKEVAAGKLPPVAQRLPANPLVVKPVDSIGSYGGTWRQALVGASDGLLERTIGYTRLVRWDPKWTGVVPDVAESYSVNDDGTVYTFKLRKGIRWSDGTPFTADDILFWYNDILMNKEITPAVPRWLRSGNDPVVVSKVDDSTIQFNFKSPNGMLLYYLASNIGSDILAGSPAHYLKTFHKAYNPDVDQLVKAAGAPSWVALIQAKVGNWQSPDRWRDAARPVLDPWKLTVPYTGTTQVVAERNPYYFKVDPEGHQLPYIDRVTYDVMGDVQSVILKATNGGLDMQAQRLNSLETGMVLAAHREQGSYKLFKVQPAWSNGMLICLNQTVKNPVLRQVFQNKDFRIGLSLAINRDEINDILYAGQSRPYQAVPRPGTALYDEKLATQYTQFDVKAANEALDRTGFTKRDDQGYRIGPDGKRIAFSIDVQTARKDHIDALELIRKYWKAVGVDMQPKPIEASFAVARMLANDQEGLVWIGGGGYDFLGLLDPKWYFPYENQSAFGSAWGIHYQNPKDPNAEEPPAWAKKQQDLYTELLRTVSDEGKLALMRQILAITGEEFPVIGTDMDPDNYGVVKTNFHNVPDIMPDTAFYVTPGPTNPEQYFIK
;
A
#
# COMPACT_ATOMS: atom_id res chain seq x y z
N MET A 1 24.40 63.88 28.43
CA MET A 1 25.76 63.53 28.87
C MET A 1 26.25 62.51 27.82
N MET A 2 27.01 63.00 26.85
CA MET A 2 28.49 62.97 26.72
C MET A 2 28.98 61.52 26.66
N SER A 3 29.76 61.00 25.73
CA SER A 3 30.63 61.59 24.67
C SER A 3 31.16 60.39 23.89
N SER A 4 31.17 60.38 22.58
CA SER A 4 32.23 60.77 21.64
C SER A 4 33.27 59.65 21.37
N GLN A 5 33.33 59.23 20.07
CA GLN A 5 34.44 59.34 19.11
C GLN A 5 35.70 58.46 19.40
N ARG A 6 36.36 57.83 18.47
CA ARG A 6 36.87 58.22 17.15
C ARG A 6 37.42 57.06 16.34
N ALA A 7 37.29 57.21 15.04
CA ALA A 7 37.91 56.50 13.96
C ALA A 7 39.42 56.77 13.82
N LEU A 8 40.11 55.90 13.07
CA LEU A 8 41.25 56.10 12.15
C LEU A 8 41.66 54.66 11.69
N GLY A 9 41.70 54.28 10.50
CA GLY A 9 42.08 54.85 9.22
C GLY A 9 43.57 54.64 8.93
N ARG A 10 43.96 53.63 8.13
CA ARG A 10 45.10 53.72 7.21
C ARG A 10 45.06 52.64 6.15
N ALA A 11 45.22 53.13 4.97
CA ALA A 11 45.22 52.45 3.70
C ALA A 11 46.67 52.15 3.22
N ILE A 12 46.72 51.27 2.18
CA ILE A 12 47.72 51.22 1.08
C ILE A 12 49.01 50.39 1.37
N LEU A 13 49.22 49.28 0.64
CA LEU A 13 50.19 49.27 -0.47
C LEU A 13 50.05 48.00 -1.36
N TYR A 14 49.89 48.22 -2.66
CA TYR A 14 50.10 47.24 -3.74
C TYR A 14 51.56 46.92 -3.89
N LEU A 15 51.91 45.63 -4.08
CA LEU A 15 53.03 45.26 -4.89
C LEU A 15 52.72 43.96 -5.63
N SER A 16 52.66 44.06 -6.94
CA SER A 16 52.63 43.01 -7.91
C SER A 16 54.02 42.37 -8.08
N ILE A 17 54.14 41.07 -7.95
CA ILE A 17 55.18 40.29 -8.62
C ILE A 17 54.52 39.05 -9.21
N GLY A 18 54.61 38.98 -10.53
CA GLY A 18 54.08 37.86 -11.32
C GLY A 18 55.08 36.74 -11.52
N CYS A 19 54.58 35.71 -12.17
CA CYS A 19 55.21 34.60 -12.85
C CYS A 19 55.51 33.32 -12.04
N GLY A 20 54.77 32.28 -12.41
CA GLY A 20 55.28 30.95 -12.56
C GLY A 20 54.96 29.97 -11.44
N VAL A 21 53.84 29.26 -11.58
CA VAL A 21 53.80 27.81 -11.52
C VAL A 21 52.45 27.34 -12.06
N VAL A 22 52.43 27.01 -13.33
CA VAL A 22 51.40 26.15 -13.93
C VAL A 22 51.80 24.71 -13.59
N GLY A 23 50.82 23.97 -13.03
CA GLY A 23 50.92 22.51 -13.07
C GLY A 23 51.14 21.79 -11.74
N ILE A 24 50.27 21.95 -10.71
CA ILE A 24 49.99 20.90 -9.69
C ILE A 24 48.64 21.25 -9.04
N SER A 25 47.55 21.21 -9.76
CA SER A 25 46.21 21.39 -9.16
C SER A 25 45.13 20.50 -9.75
N GLU A 26 45.42 19.56 -10.63
CA GLU A 26 44.46 18.63 -11.16
C GLU A 26 44.56 17.18 -10.63
N LEU A 27 45.51 16.87 -9.78
CA LEU A 27 45.69 15.53 -9.20
C LEU A 27 45.14 15.39 -7.75
N ASN A 28 44.73 16.49 -7.11
CA ASN A 28 44.19 16.44 -5.72
C ASN A 28 42.67 16.50 -5.60
N MET A 29 41.92 16.40 -6.70
CA MET A 29 40.45 16.38 -6.64
C MET A 29 39.85 14.99 -6.94
N ARG A 30 40.69 13.93 -6.89
CA ARG A 30 40.24 12.52 -7.03
C ARG A 30 40.55 11.62 -5.84
N ALA A 31 40.89 12.18 -4.72
CA ALA A 31 40.87 11.48 -3.44
C ALA A 31 39.63 11.94 -2.64
N ALA A 32 38.45 11.93 -3.25
CA ALA A 32 37.22 11.67 -2.51
C ALA A 32 37.42 10.26 -1.96
N LEU A 33 37.59 10.15 -0.64
CA LEU A 33 37.71 8.93 0.15
C LEU A 33 36.94 7.81 -0.55
N ALA A 34 37.63 6.82 -1.12
CA ALA A 34 37.01 5.56 -1.48
C ALA A 34 36.47 5.02 -0.17
N ALA A 35 35.16 5.14 0.06
CA ALA A 35 34.53 4.56 1.21
C ALA A 35 34.95 3.09 1.24
N ASP A 36 35.43 2.61 2.38
CA ASP A 36 35.93 1.23 2.53
C ASP A 36 34.69 0.31 2.58
N TYR A 37 34.10 0.08 1.40
CA TYR A 37 32.92 -0.78 1.28
C TYR A 37 33.29 -2.23 1.56
N LYS A 38 32.49 -2.86 2.42
CA LYS A 38 32.72 -4.21 2.90
C LYS A 38 31.92 -5.24 2.10
N GLU A 39 32.63 -6.26 1.65
CA GLU A 39 32.11 -7.38 0.86
C GLU A 39 31.37 -8.39 1.74
N ALA A 40 30.26 -8.93 1.24
CA ALA A 40 29.63 -10.10 1.86
C ALA A 40 30.52 -11.34 1.68
N PRO A 41 30.86 -12.08 2.76
CA PRO A 41 31.76 -13.24 2.68
C PRO A 41 31.30 -14.33 1.69
N SER A 42 29.99 -14.48 1.48
CA SER A 42 29.44 -15.41 0.48
C SER A 42 29.85 -15.10 -0.95
N LEU A 43 30.14 -13.83 -1.29
CA LEU A 43 30.58 -13.39 -2.62
C LEU A 43 32.11 -13.36 -2.79
N ALA A 44 32.85 -13.44 -1.71
CA ALA A 44 34.33 -13.31 -1.73
C ALA A 44 35.02 -14.31 -2.66
N LYS A 45 34.50 -15.54 -2.77
CA LYS A 45 35.03 -16.58 -3.66
C LYS A 45 34.84 -16.22 -5.13
N GLU A 46 33.72 -15.64 -5.51
CA GLU A 46 33.44 -15.21 -6.89
C GLU A 46 34.29 -14.00 -7.27
N VAL A 47 34.47 -13.08 -6.33
CA VAL A 47 35.39 -11.92 -6.51
C VAL A 47 36.82 -12.38 -6.66
N ALA A 48 37.31 -13.29 -5.79
CA ALA A 48 38.66 -13.85 -5.88
C ALA A 48 38.92 -14.64 -7.19
N ALA A 49 37.86 -15.28 -7.72
CA ALA A 49 37.90 -16.02 -8.99
C ALA A 49 37.77 -15.11 -10.23
N GLY A 50 37.62 -13.77 -10.05
CA GLY A 50 37.38 -12.82 -11.14
C GLY A 50 36.04 -12.95 -11.85
N LYS A 51 35.10 -13.71 -11.29
CA LYS A 51 33.74 -13.88 -11.84
C LYS A 51 32.83 -12.71 -11.48
N LEU A 52 33.12 -12.02 -10.39
CA LEU A 52 32.39 -10.86 -9.89
C LEU A 52 33.40 -9.72 -9.64
N PRO A 53 33.11 -8.46 -10.06
CA PRO A 53 33.92 -7.31 -9.69
C PRO A 53 33.96 -7.07 -8.18
N PRO A 54 34.97 -6.45 -7.61
CA PRO A 54 34.97 -5.99 -6.21
C PRO A 54 33.77 -5.11 -5.88
N VAL A 55 33.32 -5.13 -4.63
CA VAL A 55 32.11 -4.42 -4.17
C VAL A 55 32.08 -2.93 -4.56
N ALA A 56 33.21 -2.23 -4.44
CA ALA A 56 33.33 -0.82 -4.83
C ALA A 56 33.04 -0.53 -6.32
N GLN A 57 33.17 -1.54 -7.21
CA GLN A 57 32.83 -1.42 -8.63
C GLN A 57 31.41 -1.85 -8.97
N ARG A 58 30.70 -2.46 -8.01
CA ARG A 58 29.32 -2.90 -8.15
C ARG A 58 28.31 -1.91 -7.57
N LEU A 59 28.75 -1.13 -6.59
CA LEU A 59 27.92 -0.09 -5.97
C LEU A 59 27.84 1.17 -6.86
N PRO A 60 26.75 1.92 -6.81
CA PRO A 60 26.64 3.22 -7.45
C PRO A 60 27.61 4.23 -6.81
N ALA A 61 27.82 5.35 -7.48
CA ALA A 61 28.72 6.42 -6.98
C ALA A 61 28.29 6.96 -5.60
N ASN A 62 26.98 6.94 -5.33
CA ASN A 62 26.37 7.37 -4.06
C ASN A 62 25.34 6.31 -3.60
N PRO A 63 25.76 5.21 -2.95
CA PRO A 63 24.86 4.19 -2.44
C PRO A 63 23.85 4.76 -1.42
N LEU A 64 22.65 4.18 -1.37
CA LEU A 64 21.70 4.54 -0.33
C LEU A 64 22.15 3.94 1.01
N VAL A 65 22.40 4.81 1.99
CA VAL A 65 22.73 4.37 3.35
C VAL A 65 21.46 4.06 4.13
N VAL A 66 21.30 2.81 4.55
CA VAL A 66 20.20 2.34 5.38
C VAL A 66 20.66 2.28 6.83
N LYS A 67 20.05 3.12 7.68
CA LYS A 67 20.31 3.05 9.12
C LYS A 67 19.51 1.86 9.70
N PRO A 68 20.18 0.87 10.32
CA PRO A 68 19.50 -0.25 10.95
C PRO A 68 18.60 0.18 12.12
N VAL A 69 17.57 -0.64 12.42
CA VAL A 69 16.64 -0.38 13.54
C VAL A 69 17.38 -0.41 14.88
N ASP A 70 18.12 -1.47 15.17
CA ASP A 70 18.77 -1.66 16.45
C ASP A 70 20.29 -1.54 16.37
N SER A 71 20.93 -2.28 15.45
CA SER A 71 22.38 -2.37 15.37
C SER A 71 22.88 -2.75 13.97
N ILE A 72 24.15 -2.47 13.71
CA ILE A 72 24.87 -3.03 12.55
C ILE A 72 24.79 -4.56 12.62
N GLY A 73 24.40 -5.18 11.50
CA GLY A 73 24.18 -6.61 11.43
C GLY A 73 25.44 -7.41 11.07
N SER A 74 25.27 -8.73 11.03
CA SER A 74 26.28 -9.67 10.55
C SER A 74 25.78 -10.37 9.28
N TYR A 75 26.70 -10.67 8.37
CA TYR A 75 26.39 -11.41 7.16
C TYR A 75 26.11 -12.88 7.42
N GLY A 76 25.24 -13.45 6.59
CA GLY A 76 24.98 -14.87 6.50
C GLY A 76 23.57 -15.28 6.88
N GLY A 77 23.34 -16.58 6.85
CA GLY A 77 22.07 -17.18 7.23
C GLY A 77 21.01 -17.25 6.14
N THR A 78 19.90 -17.87 6.51
CA THR A 78 18.73 -18.06 5.66
C THR A 78 17.49 -17.61 6.41
N TRP A 79 16.74 -16.68 5.83
CA TRP A 79 15.43 -16.25 6.33
C TRP A 79 14.36 -17.21 5.82
N ARG A 80 13.77 -18.00 6.72
CA ARG A 80 12.76 -19.01 6.41
C ARG A 80 11.36 -18.44 6.62
N GLN A 81 10.56 -18.53 5.57
CA GLN A 81 9.16 -18.10 5.53
C GLN A 81 8.26 -19.20 4.95
N ALA A 82 6.95 -18.98 4.95
CA ALA A 82 5.96 -19.84 4.31
C ALA A 82 4.93 -19.01 3.56
N LEU A 83 4.44 -19.51 2.42
CA LEU A 83 3.38 -18.89 1.63
C LEU A 83 2.27 -19.91 1.31
N VAL A 84 1.08 -19.41 1.00
CA VAL A 84 -0.09 -20.23 0.67
C VAL A 84 -0.54 -19.93 -0.76
N GLY A 85 -0.19 -20.83 -1.67
CA GLY A 85 -0.60 -20.74 -3.07
C GLY A 85 0.10 -19.66 -3.90
N ALA A 86 -0.26 -19.61 -5.17
CA ALA A 86 0.41 -18.79 -6.18
C ALA A 86 0.16 -17.26 -6.03
N SER A 87 -0.99 -16.89 -5.54
CA SER A 87 -1.41 -15.50 -5.38
C SER A 87 -1.07 -14.89 -4.01
N ASP A 88 -0.20 -15.58 -3.24
CA ASP A 88 0.29 -15.04 -1.98
C ASP A 88 1.25 -13.87 -2.24
N GLY A 89 0.88 -12.66 -1.86
CA GLY A 89 1.68 -11.45 -2.04
C GLY A 89 2.94 -11.36 -1.16
N LEU A 90 3.35 -12.45 -0.48
CA LEU A 90 4.48 -12.43 0.44
C LEU A 90 5.82 -12.17 -0.26
N LEU A 91 6.01 -12.70 -1.47
CA LEU A 91 7.23 -12.46 -2.27
C LEU A 91 7.39 -10.97 -2.61
N GLU A 92 6.33 -10.31 -3.06
CA GLU A 92 6.32 -8.86 -3.31
C GLU A 92 6.69 -8.06 -2.06
N ARG A 93 6.15 -8.45 -0.91
CA ARG A 93 6.33 -7.77 0.37
C ARG A 93 7.74 -7.92 0.95
N THR A 94 8.43 -9.00 0.64
CA THR A 94 9.71 -9.37 1.28
C THR A 94 10.93 -9.24 0.37
N ILE A 95 10.78 -9.47 -0.93
CA ILE A 95 11.89 -9.41 -1.90
C ILE A 95 11.56 -8.60 -3.16
N GLY A 96 10.40 -7.97 -3.27
CA GLY A 96 9.95 -7.24 -4.48
C GLY A 96 9.60 -5.79 -4.24
N TYR A 97 10.17 -5.14 -3.24
CA TYR A 97 9.72 -3.84 -2.76
C TYR A 97 10.55 -2.63 -3.23
N THR A 98 11.56 -2.84 -4.08
CA THR A 98 12.38 -1.74 -4.62
C THR A 98 11.58 -0.88 -5.60
N ARG A 99 11.59 0.44 -5.41
CA ARG A 99 10.80 1.43 -6.17
C ARG A 99 11.66 2.63 -6.56
N LEU A 100 11.16 3.49 -7.44
CA LEU A 100 11.82 4.76 -7.76
C LEU A 100 11.92 5.66 -6.51
N VAL A 101 10.81 5.79 -5.79
CA VAL A 101 10.69 6.35 -4.44
C VAL A 101 9.87 5.39 -3.60
N ARG A 102 9.95 5.44 -2.29
CA ARG A 102 9.27 4.52 -1.38
C ARG A 102 8.70 5.22 -0.15
N TRP A 103 7.82 4.57 0.55
CA TRP A 103 7.38 5.00 1.88
C TRP A 103 8.55 4.93 2.87
N ASP A 104 8.61 5.90 3.80
CA ASP A 104 9.48 5.76 4.96
C ASP A 104 8.97 4.65 5.91
N PRO A 105 9.85 4.11 6.81
CA PRO A 105 9.48 2.98 7.68
C PRO A 105 8.34 3.25 8.67
N LYS A 106 7.97 4.50 8.91
CA LYS A 106 6.87 4.89 9.79
C LYS A 106 5.58 5.24 9.03
N TRP A 107 5.66 5.19 7.70
CA TRP A 107 4.59 5.62 6.79
C TRP A 107 4.16 7.08 7.01
N THR A 108 5.14 7.97 7.21
CA THR A 108 4.91 9.40 7.42
C THR A 108 5.23 10.27 6.22
N GLY A 109 5.83 9.69 5.17
CA GLY A 109 6.16 10.39 3.94
C GLY A 109 6.82 9.51 2.90
N VAL A 110 7.11 10.11 1.75
CA VAL A 110 7.81 9.49 0.63
C VAL A 110 9.29 9.89 0.66
N VAL A 111 10.16 8.89 0.55
CA VAL A 111 11.62 9.07 0.52
C VAL A 111 12.22 8.51 -0.77
N PRO A 112 13.38 9.01 -1.22
CA PRO A 112 14.12 8.44 -2.34
C PRO A 112 14.48 6.98 -2.12
N ASP A 113 14.56 6.17 -3.24
CA ASP A 113 15.05 4.80 -3.22
C ASP A 113 16.02 4.58 -4.40
N VAL A 114 15.56 4.08 -5.55
CA VAL A 114 16.36 4.00 -6.80
C VAL A 114 16.72 5.41 -7.27
N ALA A 115 15.80 6.36 -7.18
CA ALA A 115 16.16 7.76 -7.31
C ALA A 115 17.03 8.21 -6.14
N GLU A 116 18.07 8.99 -6.41
CA GLU A 116 18.90 9.66 -5.42
C GLU A 116 18.18 10.87 -4.81
N SER A 117 17.41 11.57 -5.65
CA SER A 117 16.57 12.70 -5.26
C SER A 117 15.43 12.89 -6.26
N TYR A 118 14.44 13.66 -5.83
CA TYR A 118 13.38 14.15 -6.71
C TYR A 118 13.06 15.61 -6.39
N SER A 119 12.49 16.30 -7.36
CA SER A 119 11.93 17.64 -7.20
C SER A 119 10.65 17.78 -7.99
N VAL A 120 9.81 18.71 -7.55
CA VAL A 120 8.55 19.08 -8.19
C VAL A 120 8.61 20.58 -8.44
N ASN A 121 8.15 21.03 -9.61
CA ASN A 121 8.02 22.48 -9.87
C ASN A 121 6.85 23.09 -9.08
N ASP A 122 6.83 24.42 -8.98
CA ASP A 122 5.83 25.14 -8.17
C ASP A 122 4.38 24.85 -8.60
N ASP A 123 4.16 24.59 -9.89
CA ASP A 123 2.84 24.27 -10.44
C ASP A 123 2.41 22.82 -10.23
N GLY A 124 3.27 21.94 -9.70
CA GLY A 124 2.96 20.52 -9.52
C GLY A 124 2.75 19.73 -10.82
N THR A 125 3.29 20.24 -11.94
CA THR A 125 3.12 19.65 -13.27
C THR A 125 4.35 18.90 -13.75
N VAL A 126 5.55 19.19 -13.21
CA VAL A 126 6.82 18.58 -13.64
C VAL A 126 7.51 17.95 -12.43
N TYR A 127 7.69 16.64 -12.48
CA TYR A 127 8.44 15.86 -11.52
C TYR A 127 9.77 15.42 -12.13
N THR A 128 10.88 15.79 -11.52
CA THR A 128 12.24 15.43 -11.95
C THR A 128 12.84 14.46 -10.97
N PHE A 129 13.27 13.29 -11.44
CA PHE A 129 13.96 12.27 -10.66
C PHE A 129 15.40 12.14 -11.13
N LYS A 130 16.36 12.24 -10.20
CA LYS A 130 17.76 11.93 -10.44
C LYS A 130 18.04 10.51 -9.97
N LEU A 131 18.40 9.61 -10.88
CA LEU A 131 18.73 8.23 -10.56
C LEU A 131 20.13 8.15 -9.94
N ARG A 132 20.38 7.16 -9.09
CA ARG A 132 21.72 6.92 -8.53
C ARG A 132 22.66 6.49 -9.64
N LYS A 133 23.66 7.32 -9.92
CA LYS A 133 24.60 7.07 -11.02
C LYS A 133 25.42 5.80 -10.79
N GLY A 134 25.33 4.85 -11.72
CA GLY A 134 26.06 3.58 -11.68
C GLY A 134 25.30 2.44 -11.02
N ILE A 135 24.00 2.61 -10.73
CA ILE A 135 23.13 1.51 -10.30
C ILE A 135 23.06 0.42 -11.38
N ARG A 136 22.96 -0.85 -10.97
CA ARG A 136 22.96 -1.99 -11.89
C ARG A 136 21.84 -2.98 -11.56
N TRP A 137 21.35 -3.63 -12.59
CA TRP A 137 20.52 -4.82 -12.45
C TRP A 137 21.31 -5.98 -11.82
N SER A 138 20.61 -6.98 -11.31
CA SER A 138 21.20 -8.15 -10.63
C SER A 138 22.11 -9.02 -11.51
N ASP A 139 22.09 -8.82 -12.82
CA ASP A 139 23.02 -9.44 -13.80
C ASP A 139 24.25 -8.57 -14.12
N GLY A 140 24.33 -7.37 -13.54
CA GLY A 140 25.40 -6.41 -13.73
C GLY A 140 25.18 -5.40 -14.85
N THR A 141 24.11 -5.51 -15.63
CA THR A 141 23.76 -4.53 -16.66
C THR A 141 23.42 -3.18 -16.01
N PRO A 142 23.90 -2.03 -16.54
CA PRO A 142 23.53 -0.73 -16.00
C PRO A 142 22.03 -0.48 -16.05
N PHE A 143 21.48 0.10 -14.97
CA PHE A 143 20.12 0.68 -14.93
C PHE A 143 20.23 2.17 -15.22
N THR A 144 19.45 2.67 -16.19
CA THR A 144 19.47 4.07 -16.63
C THR A 144 18.05 4.59 -16.90
N ALA A 145 17.96 5.87 -17.24
CA ALA A 145 16.69 6.48 -17.70
C ALA A 145 16.10 5.77 -18.93
N ASP A 146 16.92 5.04 -19.72
CA ASP A 146 16.43 4.28 -20.88
C ASP A 146 15.57 3.08 -20.49
N ASP A 147 15.78 2.48 -19.31
CA ASP A 147 14.88 1.43 -18.79
C ASP A 147 13.50 2.00 -18.46
N ILE A 148 13.44 3.21 -17.87
CA ILE A 148 12.18 3.90 -17.58
C ILE A 148 11.50 4.35 -18.89
N LEU A 149 12.25 4.84 -19.88
CA LEU A 149 11.69 5.16 -21.20
C LEU A 149 11.17 3.93 -21.92
N PHE A 150 11.81 2.78 -21.81
CA PHE A 150 11.29 1.53 -22.35
C PHE A 150 9.94 1.18 -21.69
N TRP A 151 9.87 1.23 -20.35
CA TRP A 151 8.60 1.04 -19.65
C TRP A 151 7.52 2.02 -20.17
N TYR A 152 7.87 3.30 -20.32
CA TYR A 152 6.92 4.31 -20.77
C TYR A 152 6.46 4.08 -22.21
N ASN A 153 7.40 3.97 -23.16
CA ASN A 153 7.06 3.92 -24.59
C ASN A 153 6.52 2.56 -25.02
N ASP A 154 7.15 1.48 -24.55
CA ASP A 154 6.94 0.13 -25.09
C ASP A 154 5.94 -0.69 -24.26
N ILE A 155 5.72 -0.34 -22.99
CA ILE A 155 4.76 -1.01 -22.11
C ILE A 155 3.54 -0.12 -21.84
N LEU A 156 3.75 1.07 -21.23
CA LEU A 156 2.64 1.93 -20.79
C LEU A 156 1.86 2.54 -21.97
N MET A 157 2.55 3.07 -22.97
CA MET A 157 1.94 3.73 -24.13
C MET A 157 1.58 2.77 -25.27
N ASN A 158 1.99 1.51 -25.17
CA ASN A 158 1.61 0.47 -26.12
C ASN A 158 0.18 -0.02 -25.86
N LYS A 159 -0.75 0.34 -26.74
CA LYS A 159 -2.18 0.01 -26.58
C LYS A 159 -2.50 -1.48 -26.66
N GLU A 160 -1.64 -2.30 -27.28
CA GLU A 160 -1.80 -3.77 -27.27
C GLU A 160 -1.52 -4.32 -25.88
N ILE A 161 -0.51 -3.79 -25.15
CA ILE A 161 -0.10 -4.23 -23.82
C ILE A 161 -0.91 -3.53 -22.72
N THR A 162 -1.07 -2.21 -22.83
CA THR A 162 -1.78 -1.35 -21.86
C THR A 162 -2.92 -0.62 -22.58
N PRO A 163 -4.11 -1.20 -22.68
CA PRO A 163 -5.24 -0.60 -23.41
C PRO A 163 -5.65 0.78 -22.90
N ALA A 164 -5.47 1.04 -21.59
CA ALA A 164 -5.77 2.32 -20.96
C ALA A 164 -4.67 2.71 -19.98
N VAL A 165 -4.10 3.91 -20.16
CA VAL A 165 -3.14 4.47 -19.20
C VAL A 165 -3.82 4.67 -17.84
N PRO A 166 -3.23 4.24 -16.72
CA PRO A 166 -3.79 4.41 -15.39
C PRO A 166 -4.13 5.88 -15.07
N ARG A 167 -5.21 6.10 -14.30
CA ARG A 167 -5.71 7.45 -14.01
C ARG A 167 -4.67 8.34 -13.32
N TRP A 168 -3.86 7.80 -12.44
CA TRP A 168 -2.83 8.53 -11.72
C TRP A 168 -1.66 9.01 -12.60
N LEU A 169 -1.56 8.50 -13.85
CA LEU A 169 -0.61 8.91 -14.89
C LEU A 169 -1.27 9.76 -15.98
N ARG A 170 -2.41 10.37 -15.69
CA ARG A 170 -3.12 11.24 -16.65
C ARG A 170 -3.52 12.57 -16.03
N SER A 171 -3.62 13.61 -16.86
CA SER A 171 -4.33 14.86 -16.59
C SER A 171 -5.63 14.85 -17.39
N GLY A 172 -6.74 14.43 -16.77
CA GLY A 172 -7.97 14.16 -17.49
C GLY A 172 -7.79 13.02 -18.49
N ASN A 173 -7.90 13.32 -19.79
CA ASN A 173 -7.69 12.35 -20.88
C ASN A 173 -6.25 12.33 -21.40
N ASP A 174 -5.41 13.28 -21.00
CA ASP A 174 -4.05 13.42 -21.49
C ASP A 174 -3.09 12.58 -20.64
N PRO A 175 -2.40 11.57 -21.21
CA PRO A 175 -1.35 10.84 -20.51
C PRO A 175 -0.20 11.76 -20.09
N VAL A 176 0.50 11.37 -19.02
CA VAL A 176 1.79 11.95 -18.66
C VAL A 176 2.77 11.81 -19.83
N VAL A 177 3.63 12.82 -20.01
CA VAL A 177 4.75 12.74 -20.97
C VAL A 177 6.03 12.50 -20.16
N VAL A 178 6.66 11.33 -20.35
CA VAL A 178 7.92 10.99 -19.71
C VAL A 178 9.06 11.28 -20.68
N SER A 179 10.06 12.04 -20.22
CA SER A 179 11.20 12.46 -21.02
C SER A 179 12.54 12.27 -20.29
N LYS A 180 13.54 11.81 -21.02
CA LYS A 180 14.91 11.69 -20.55
C LYS A 180 15.62 13.04 -20.70
N VAL A 181 16.24 13.53 -19.62
CA VAL A 181 17.11 14.71 -19.66
C VAL A 181 18.56 14.26 -19.94
N ASP A 182 19.01 13.22 -19.22
CA ASP A 182 20.28 12.53 -19.41
C ASP A 182 20.15 11.07 -18.94
N ASP A 183 21.24 10.27 -18.94
CA ASP A 183 21.22 8.86 -18.58
C ASP A 183 20.79 8.60 -17.13
N SER A 184 20.86 9.61 -16.27
CA SER A 184 20.52 9.54 -14.86
C SER A 184 19.37 10.47 -14.45
N THR A 185 18.74 11.15 -15.39
CA THR A 185 17.67 12.13 -15.08
C THR A 185 16.46 11.92 -15.96
N ILE A 186 15.31 11.71 -15.33
CA ILE A 186 14.01 11.50 -15.98
C ILE A 186 12.98 12.50 -15.47
N GLN A 187 12.09 12.97 -16.35
CA GLN A 187 11.01 13.88 -16.01
C GLN A 187 9.65 13.29 -16.38
N PHE A 188 8.67 13.51 -15.49
CA PHE A 188 7.26 13.22 -15.71
C PHE A 188 6.53 14.56 -15.84
N ASN A 189 5.98 14.83 -17.02
CA ASN A 189 5.35 16.10 -17.36
C ASN A 189 3.85 15.92 -17.53
N PHE A 190 3.06 16.60 -16.72
CA PHE A 190 1.61 16.57 -16.72
C PHE A 190 1.05 17.87 -17.29
N LYS A 191 -0.12 17.84 -17.95
CA LYS A 191 -0.82 19.05 -18.42
C LYS A 191 -1.48 19.86 -17.31
N SER A 192 -1.76 19.24 -16.17
CA SER A 192 -2.31 19.89 -14.99
C SER A 192 -1.65 19.33 -13.74
N PRO A 193 -1.70 20.04 -12.58
CA PRO A 193 -1.11 19.57 -11.34
C PRO A 193 -1.51 18.14 -10.99
N ASN A 194 -0.55 17.33 -10.52
CA ASN A 194 -0.75 15.96 -10.04
C ASN A 194 -0.15 15.81 -8.64
N GLY A 195 -0.92 16.12 -7.61
CA GLY A 195 -0.45 16.06 -6.22
C GLY A 195 -0.21 14.66 -5.67
N MET A 196 -0.63 13.61 -6.38
CA MET A 196 -0.62 12.24 -5.88
C MET A 196 0.48 11.36 -6.48
N LEU A 197 1.24 11.84 -7.46
CA LEU A 197 2.22 11.03 -8.19
C LEU A 197 3.20 10.30 -7.25
N LEU A 198 3.78 11.00 -6.28
CA LEU A 198 4.76 10.41 -5.35
C LEU A 198 4.16 9.30 -4.51
N TYR A 199 2.91 9.43 -4.08
CA TYR A 199 2.23 8.41 -3.27
C TYR A 199 1.96 7.14 -4.09
N TYR A 200 1.54 7.28 -5.35
CA TYR A 200 1.38 6.14 -6.25
C TYR A 200 2.72 5.48 -6.57
N LEU A 201 3.78 6.27 -6.79
CA LEU A 201 5.13 5.74 -7.04
C LEU A 201 5.73 5.03 -5.81
N ALA A 202 5.39 5.45 -4.59
CA ALA A 202 5.82 4.79 -3.37
C ALA A 202 5.02 3.53 -3.04
N SER A 203 3.82 3.38 -3.62
CA SER A 203 2.93 2.23 -3.45
C SER A 203 3.23 1.15 -4.49
N ASN A 204 2.65 -0.04 -4.33
CA ASN A 204 2.77 -1.12 -5.33
C ASN A 204 1.69 -1.09 -6.41
N ILE A 205 0.82 -0.08 -6.44
CA ILE A 205 -0.26 0.04 -7.42
C ILE A 205 0.29 0.51 -8.77
N GLY A 206 0.86 -0.42 -9.55
CA GLY A 206 1.37 -0.17 -10.90
C GLY A 206 2.74 0.51 -10.96
N SER A 207 3.34 0.90 -9.83
CA SER A 207 4.68 1.49 -9.79
C SER A 207 5.80 0.44 -9.71
N ASP A 208 5.47 -0.79 -9.32
CA ASP A 208 6.39 -1.92 -9.25
C ASP A 208 7.02 -2.26 -10.61
N ILE A 209 6.27 -2.08 -11.70
CA ILE A 209 6.76 -2.33 -13.06
C ILE A 209 7.63 -1.19 -13.60
N LEU A 210 7.51 0.03 -13.10
CA LEU A 210 8.26 1.20 -13.57
C LEU A 210 9.77 1.02 -13.36
N ALA A 211 10.20 0.79 -12.13
CA ALA A 211 11.60 0.51 -11.79
C ALA A 211 11.95 -0.99 -11.90
N GLY A 212 10.98 -1.83 -12.23
CA GLY A 212 11.11 -3.28 -12.36
C GLY A 212 11.13 -3.78 -13.81
N SER A 213 11.31 -2.92 -14.83
CA SER A 213 11.28 -3.28 -16.25
C SER A 213 12.68 -3.28 -16.88
N PRO A 214 13.47 -4.36 -16.75
CA PRO A 214 14.80 -4.45 -17.37
C PRO A 214 14.68 -4.47 -18.91
N ALA A 215 14.95 -3.35 -19.55
CA ALA A 215 14.76 -3.16 -21.00
C ALA A 215 15.54 -4.19 -21.83
N HIS A 216 16.82 -4.46 -21.46
CA HIS A 216 17.67 -5.42 -22.17
C HIS A 216 17.09 -6.85 -22.16
N TYR A 217 16.42 -7.25 -21.08
CA TYR A 217 15.75 -8.54 -20.94
C TYR A 217 14.40 -8.56 -21.65
N LEU A 218 13.54 -7.55 -21.39
CA LEU A 218 12.16 -7.52 -21.89
C LEU A 218 12.07 -7.32 -23.41
N LYS A 219 13.04 -6.64 -24.04
CA LYS A 219 13.14 -6.52 -25.50
C LYS A 219 13.17 -7.87 -26.20
N THR A 220 13.69 -8.91 -25.55
CA THR A 220 13.69 -10.29 -26.08
C THR A 220 12.28 -10.83 -26.31
N PHE A 221 11.29 -10.37 -25.56
CA PHE A 221 9.90 -10.80 -25.62
C PHE A 221 8.98 -9.79 -26.30
N HIS A 222 9.55 -8.67 -26.79
CA HIS A 222 8.76 -7.61 -27.41
C HIS A 222 8.85 -7.66 -28.92
N LYS A 223 7.70 -7.73 -29.59
CA LYS A 223 7.56 -7.86 -31.06
C LYS A 223 8.36 -6.83 -31.87
N ALA A 224 8.51 -5.58 -31.38
CA ALA A 224 9.24 -4.54 -32.07
C ALA A 224 10.78 -4.76 -32.08
N TYR A 225 11.30 -5.56 -31.17
CA TYR A 225 12.74 -5.79 -31.00
C TYR A 225 13.19 -7.21 -31.33
N ASN A 226 12.27 -8.18 -31.31
CA ASN A 226 12.55 -9.58 -31.60
C ASN A 226 11.63 -10.09 -32.73
N PRO A 227 12.14 -10.28 -33.96
CA PRO A 227 11.36 -10.82 -35.06
C PRO A 227 10.92 -12.27 -34.84
N ASP A 228 11.65 -13.03 -33.98
CA ASP A 228 11.38 -14.44 -33.67
C ASP A 228 10.50 -14.62 -32.43
N VAL A 229 9.83 -13.57 -31.94
CA VAL A 229 9.00 -13.61 -30.72
C VAL A 229 7.92 -14.71 -30.77
N ASP A 230 7.38 -15.03 -31.94
CA ASP A 230 6.36 -16.06 -32.12
C ASP A 230 6.87 -17.46 -31.77
N GLN A 231 8.17 -17.73 -31.92
CA GLN A 231 8.79 -18.99 -31.45
C GLN A 231 8.79 -19.05 -29.92
N LEU A 232 9.06 -17.90 -29.24
CA LEU A 232 9.04 -17.81 -27.78
C LEU A 232 7.59 -17.94 -27.25
N VAL A 233 6.60 -17.35 -27.94
CA VAL A 233 5.17 -17.50 -27.63
C VAL A 233 4.79 -18.99 -27.64
N LYS A 234 5.15 -19.69 -28.72
CA LYS A 234 4.89 -21.13 -28.86
C LYS A 234 5.60 -21.97 -27.78
N ALA A 235 6.87 -21.67 -27.52
CA ALA A 235 7.67 -22.38 -26.51
C ALA A 235 7.11 -22.17 -25.08
N ALA A 236 6.58 -21.00 -24.80
CA ALA A 236 5.95 -20.66 -23.51
C ALA A 236 4.50 -21.15 -23.39
N GLY A 237 3.88 -21.65 -24.47
CA GLY A 237 2.46 -21.98 -24.49
C GLY A 237 1.55 -20.76 -24.28
N ALA A 238 2.06 -19.56 -24.57
CA ALA A 238 1.30 -18.33 -24.39
C ALA A 238 0.28 -18.12 -25.53
N PRO A 239 -0.89 -17.50 -25.28
CA PRO A 239 -1.89 -17.30 -26.32
C PRO A 239 -1.49 -16.22 -27.36
N SER A 240 -0.58 -15.30 -26.99
CA SER A 240 -0.07 -14.23 -27.85
C SER A 240 1.24 -13.65 -27.33
N TRP A 241 1.96 -12.86 -28.16
CA TRP A 241 3.13 -12.13 -27.72
C TRP A 241 2.79 -11.10 -26.60
N VAL A 242 1.59 -10.52 -26.64
CA VAL A 242 1.11 -9.62 -25.58
C VAL A 242 0.97 -10.34 -24.25
N ALA A 243 0.35 -11.52 -24.24
CA ALA A 243 0.24 -12.32 -23.02
C ALA A 243 1.63 -12.75 -22.51
N LEU A 244 2.55 -13.11 -23.41
CA LEU A 244 3.92 -13.47 -23.06
C LEU A 244 4.64 -12.29 -22.39
N ILE A 245 4.65 -11.10 -23.00
CA ILE A 245 5.35 -9.94 -22.43
C ILE A 245 4.69 -9.45 -21.14
N GLN A 246 3.35 -9.49 -21.04
CA GLN A 246 2.65 -9.17 -19.80
C GLN A 246 3.06 -10.11 -18.66
N ALA A 247 3.20 -11.40 -18.91
CA ALA A 247 3.71 -12.36 -17.93
C ALA A 247 5.17 -12.07 -17.56
N LYS A 248 6.01 -11.64 -18.51
CA LYS A 248 7.43 -11.28 -18.28
C LYS A 248 7.60 -9.95 -17.53
N VAL A 249 6.77 -8.95 -17.82
CA VAL A 249 6.71 -7.70 -17.07
C VAL A 249 6.19 -7.96 -15.65
N GLY A 250 5.11 -8.73 -15.54
CA GLY A 250 4.41 -9.00 -14.28
C GLY A 250 3.77 -7.75 -13.69
N ASN A 251 3.09 -7.92 -12.59
CA ASN A 251 2.61 -6.84 -11.71
C ASN A 251 2.42 -7.41 -10.30
N TRP A 252 2.16 -6.56 -9.31
CA TRP A 252 2.02 -6.98 -7.91
C TRP A 252 0.86 -7.99 -7.65
N GLN A 253 -0.14 -8.03 -8.53
CA GLN A 253 -1.26 -8.97 -8.44
C GLN A 253 -1.00 -10.28 -9.18
N SER A 254 0.01 -10.32 -10.08
CA SER A 254 0.30 -11.50 -10.88
C SER A 254 1.45 -12.32 -10.28
N PRO A 255 1.28 -13.64 -10.09
CA PRO A 255 2.37 -14.49 -9.66
C PRO A 255 3.44 -14.71 -10.75
N ASP A 256 3.20 -14.26 -11.99
CA ASP A 256 4.07 -14.56 -13.13
C ASP A 256 5.47 -13.98 -12.96
N ARG A 257 5.58 -12.80 -12.32
CA ARG A 257 6.86 -12.21 -11.93
C ARG A 257 7.76 -13.20 -11.16
N TRP A 258 7.17 -14.03 -10.32
CA TRP A 258 7.87 -14.97 -9.43
C TRP A 258 8.09 -16.35 -10.05
N ARG A 259 7.68 -16.54 -11.32
CA ARG A 259 7.92 -17.75 -12.10
C ARG A 259 9.16 -17.68 -12.97
N ASP A 260 9.86 -16.56 -12.97
CA ASP A 260 10.97 -16.28 -13.88
C ASP A 260 12.24 -15.90 -13.11
N ALA A 261 13.12 -16.88 -12.85
CA ALA A 261 14.39 -16.65 -12.20
C ALA A 261 15.44 -15.97 -13.11
N ALA A 262 15.23 -15.94 -14.43
CA ALA A 262 16.13 -15.29 -15.37
C ALA A 262 15.92 -13.77 -15.44
N ARG A 263 14.79 -13.26 -14.92
CA ARG A 263 14.51 -11.83 -14.92
C ARG A 263 15.46 -11.06 -14.00
N PRO A 264 16.22 -10.08 -14.51
CA PRO A 264 17.04 -9.21 -13.68
C PRO A 264 16.18 -8.31 -12.79
N VAL A 265 16.67 -8.03 -11.58
CA VAL A 265 15.96 -7.22 -10.56
C VAL A 265 16.90 -6.18 -9.93
N LEU A 266 16.33 -5.12 -9.36
CA LEU A 266 17.01 -4.16 -8.50
C LEU A 266 16.83 -4.50 -7.01
N ASP A 267 16.06 -5.52 -6.69
CA ASP A 267 15.73 -5.95 -5.34
C ASP A 267 16.92 -6.57 -4.60
N PRO A 268 16.90 -6.62 -3.24
CA PRO A 268 18.04 -7.12 -2.44
C PRO A 268 18.31 -8.62 -2.62
N TRP A 269 17.31 -9.39 -3.03
CA TRP A 269 17.43 -10.81 -3.37
C TRP A 269 16.83 -11.08 -4.74
N LYS A 270 17.46 -11.98 -5.50
CA LYS A 270 16.99 -12.48 -6.79
C LYS A 270 16.58 -13.95 -6.70
N LEU A 271 15.56 -14.35 -7.44
CA LEU A 271 15.13 -15.75 -7.47
C LEU A 271 16.22 -16.66 -8.04
N THR A 272 16.43 -17.80 -7.39
CA THR A 272 17.23 -18.92 -7.90
C THR A 272 16.38 -20.19 -8.07
N VAL A 273 15.32 -20.35 -7.28
CA VAL A 273 14.29 -21.37 -7.48
C VAL A 273 12.94 -20.66 -7.56
N PRO A 274 12.36 -20.53 -8.77
CA PRO A 274 11.13 -19.79 -8.99
C PRO A 274 9.89 -20.57 -8.57
N TYR A 275 8.76 -19.86 -8.44
CA TYR A 275 7.45 -20.44 -8.12
C TYR A 275 6.82 -21.14 -9.35
N THR A 276 7.19 -22.39 -9.61
CA THR A 276 6.73 -23.18 -10.77
C THR A 276 6.19 -24.56 -10.38
N GLY A 277 5.35 -24.64 -9.35
CA GLY A 277 4.87 -25.91 -8.79
C GLY A 277 5.88 -26.59 -7.85
N THR A 278 6.90 -25.85 -7.41
CA THR A 278 7.90 -26.30 -6.44
C THR A 278 7.31 -26.30 -5.02
N THR A 279 7.87 -27.12 -4.14
CA THR A 279 7.53 -27.12 -2.71
C THR A 279 8.21 -25.99 -1.94
N GLN A 280 9.22 -25.36 -2.54
CA GLN A 280 9.96 -24.25 -1.95
C GLN A 280 10.39 -23.27 -3.04
N VAL A 281 10.20 -21.97 -2.79
CA VAL A 281 10.77 -20.85 -3.57
C VAL A 281 12.03 -20.38 -2.87
N VAL A 282 13.08 -20.05 -3.63
CA VAL A 282 14.36 -19.60 -3.09
C VAL A 282 14.82 -18.32 -3.78
N ALA A 283 15.25 -17.36 -2.98
CA ALA A 283 15.93 -16.16 -3.46
C ALA A 283 17.29 -16.02 -2.75
N GLU A 284 18.29 -15.56 -3.49
CA GLU A 284 19.66 -15.37 -3.02
C GLU A 284 20.08 -13.92 -3.18
N ARG A 285 21.04 -13.48 -2.38
CA ARG A 285 21.63 -12.14 -2.39
C ARG A 285 21.86 -11.63 -3.82
N ASN A 286 21.37 -10.42 -4.10
CA ASN A 286 21.74 -9.69 -5.31
C ASN A 286 23.15 -9.07 -5.14
N PRO A 287 24.16 -9.50 -5.90
CA PRO A 287 25.52 -9.00 -5.76
C PRO A 287 25.67 -7.53 -6.15
N TYR A 288 24.73 -6.97 -6.91
CA TYR A 288 24.72 -5.58 -7.37
C TYR A 288 23.73 -4.68 -6.62
N TYR A 289 23.25 -5.14 -5.44
CA TYR A 289 22.31 -4.33 -4.66
C TYR A 289 22.95 -3.02 -4.22
N PHE A 290 22.24 -1.91 -4.37
CA PHE A 290 22.78 -0.55 -4.34
C PHE A 290 22.78 0.11 -2.96
N LYS A 291 22.39 -0.60 -1.88
CA LYS A 291 22.30 -0.05 -0.53
C LYS A 291 23.43 -0.57 0.35
N VAL A 292 23.82 0.29 1.30
CA VAL A 292 24.84 -0.02 2.31
C VAL A 292 24.34 0.39 3.69
N ASP A 293 24.97 -0.14 4.74
CA ASP A 293 24.80 0.37 6.10
C ASP A 293 25.73 1.58 6.38
N PRO A 294 25.64 2.23 7.55
CA PRO A 294 26.52 3.35 7.91
C PRO A 294 28.02 3.00 8.01
N GLU A 295 28.37 1.72 8.13
CA GLU A 295 29.76 1.24 8.16
C GLU A 295 30.29 0.76 6.81
N GLY A 296 29.46 0.92 5.74
CA GLY A 296 29.83 0.55 4.36
C GLY A 296 29.64 -0.92 4.01
N HIS A 297 28.97 -1.73 4.82
CA HIS A 297 28.61 -3.10 4.45
C HIS A 297 27.55 -3.08 3.36
N GLN A 298 27.81 -3.76 2.22
CA GLN A 298 26.79 -3.92 1.17
C GLN A 298 25.65 -4.80 1.66
N LEU A 299 24.44 -4.28 1.64
CA LEU A 299 23.23 -5.03 2.01
C LEU A 299 22.77 -5.98 0.88
N PRO A 300 21.95 -6.97 1.16
CA PRO A 300 21.38 -7.36 2.46
C PRO A 300 22.39 -8.09 3.35
N TYR A 301 22.14 -8.17 4.66
CA TYR A 301 22.97 -9.00 5.54
C TYR A 301 22.70 -10.49 5.35
N ILE A 302 21.41 -10.88 5.19
CA ILE A 302 21.02 -12.28 4.99
C ILE A 302 21.35 -12.73 3.56
N ASP A 303 21.99 -13.90 3.43
CA ASP A 303 22.37 -14.43 2.12
C ASP A 303 21.22 -15.01 1.32
N ARG A 304 20.22 -15.60 2.01
CA ARG A 304 19.19 -16.39 1.36
C ARG A 304 17.81 -16.21 2.03
N VAL A 305 16.77 -16.16 1.21
CA VAL A 305 15.37 -16.19 1.67
C VAL A 305 14.70 -17.43 1.08
N THR A 306 14.00 -18.20 1.90
CA THR A 306 13.27 -19.39 1.45
C THR A 306 11.80 -19.29 1.86
N TYR A 307 10.94 -19.75 0.97
CA TYR A 307 9.50 -19.80 1.19
C TYR A 307 8.99 -21.22 0.94
N ASP A 308 8.60 -21.90 2.02
CA ASP A 308 7.92 -23.19 1.88
C ASP A 308 6.50 -22.96 1.38
N VAL A 309 6.12 -23.69 0.34
CA VAL A 309 4.76 -23.61 -0.25
C VAL A 309 3.84 -24.52 0.53
N MET A 310 2.92 -23.93 1.30
CA MET A 310 1.97 -24.63 2.16
C MET A 310 0.61 -24.76 1.48
N GLY A 311 -0.15 -25.79 1.84
CA GLY A 311 -1.49 -26.02 1.29
C GLY A 311 -2.55 -25.09 1.87
N ASP A 312 -2.35 -24.62 3.13
CA ASP A 312 -3.32 -23.81 3.87
C ASP A 312 -2.65 -22.99 4.99
N VAL A 313 -3.42 -22.08 5.57
CA VAL A 313 -2.98 -21.19 6.66
C VAL A 313 -2.70 -21.98 7.96
N GLN A 314 -3.44 -23.05 8.24
CA GLN A 314 -3.24 -23.86 9.45
C GLN A 314 -1.85 -24.52 9.44
N SER A 315 -1.40 -24.97 8.28
CA SER A 315 -0.05 -25.50 8.08
C SER A 315 1.03 -24.44 8.34
N VAL A 316 0.78 -23.17 7.96
CA VAL A 316 1.68 -22.05 8.27
C VAL A 316 1.74 -21.79 9.78
N ILE A 317 0.59 -21.80 10.46
CA ILE A 317 0.49 -21.62 11.92
C ILE A 317 1.25 -22.74 12.64
N LEU A 318 1.04 -24.01 12.24
CA LEU A 318 1.75 -25.17 12.81
C LEU A 318 3.26 -25.05 12.62
N LYS A 319 3.70 -24.59 11.43
CA LYS A 319 5.12 -24.37 11.17
C LYS A 319 5.69 -23.25 12.04
N ALA A 320 4.95 -22.18 12.28
CA ALA A 320 5.33 -21.08 13.16
C ALA A 320 5.46 -21.56 14.62
N THR A 321 4.45 -22.26 15.16
CA THR A 321 4.45 -22.76 16.55
C THR A 321 5.58 -23.74 16.82
N ASN A 322 6.02 -24.51 15.81
CA ASN A 322 7.18 -25.40 15.88
C ASN A 322 8.54 -24.71 15.59
N GLY A 323 8.55 -23.38 15.45
CA GLY A 323 9.78 -22.60 15.22
C GLY A 323 10.39 -22.80 13.83
N GLY A 324 9.61 -23.21 12.84
CA GLY A 324 10.05 -23.40 11.47
C GLY A 324 10.11 -22.12 10.62
N LEU A 325 9.67 -20.97 11.17
CA LEU A 325 9.74 -19.66 10.55
C LEU A 325 10.70 -18.75 11.32
N ASP A 326 11.42 -17.85 10.64
CA ASP A 326 12.34 -16.92 11.29
C ASP A 326 11.68 -15.55 11.58
N MET A 327 11.10 -14.93 10.56
CA MET A 327 10.26 -13.72 10.71
C MET A 327 9.14 -13.79 9.70
N GLN A 328 7.91 -13.62 10.14
CA GLN A 328 6.75 -13.58 9.25
C GLN A 328 5.63 -12.71 9.80
N ALA A 329 5.19 -11.72 9.00
CA ALA A 329 4.07 -10.83 9.31
C ALA A 329 2.75 -11.34 8.74
N GLN A 330 2.77 -11.96 7.55
CA GLN A 330 1.59 -12.35 6.77
C GLN A 330 1.14 -13.77 7.07
N ARG A 331 -0.16 -14.05 6.88
CA ARG A 331 -0.82 -15.36 7.11
C ARG A 331 -0.91 -15.77 8.58
N LEU A 332 -0.38 -14.97 9.48
CA LEU A 332 -0.46 -15.15 10.94
C LEU A 332 -1.28 -14.02 11.60
N ASN A 333 -1.70 -13.05 10.82
CA ASN A 333 -2.29 -11.79 11.23
C ASN A 333 -3.81 -11.89 11.48
N SER A 334 -4.21 -12.74 12.45
CA SER A 334 -5.55 -12.72 13.04
C SER A 334 -5.46 -12.78 14.56
N LEU A 335 -6.47 -12.28 15.26
CA LEU A 335 -6.51 -12.29 16.72
C LEU A 335 -6.44 -13.72 17.28
N GLU A 336 -7.22 -14.65 16.72
CA GLU A 336 -7.23 -16.07 17.10
C GLU A 336 -5.83 -16.69 16.95
N THR A 337 -5.19 -16.45 15.81
CA THR A 337 -3.83 -16.92 15.55
C THR A 337 -2.84 -16.32 16.54
N GLY A 338 -2.98 -15.03 16.88
CA GLY A 338 -2.16 -14.35 17.87
C GLY A 338 -2.17 -15.02 19.23
N MET A 339 -3.33 -15.49 19.70
CA MET A 339 -3.46 -16.24 20.96
C MET A 339 -2.73 -17.59 20.90
N VAL A 340 -2.88 -18.33 19.80
CA VAL A 340 -2.17 -19.60 19.58
C VAL A 340 -0.66 -19.38 19.55
N LEU A 341 -0.18 -18.38 18.84
CA LEU A 341 1.23 -18.04 18.79
C LEU A 341 1.78 -17.63 20.15
N ALA A 342 1.03 -16.85 20.94
CA ALA A 342 1.44 -16.43 22.27
C ALA A 342 1.65 -17.64 23.22
N ALA A 343 0.79 -18.66 23.12
CA ALA A 343 0.87 -19.87 23.93
C ALA A 343 2.10 -20.75 23.56
N HIS A 344 2.60 -20.69 22.34
CA HIS A 344 3.69 -21.55 21.84
C HIS A 344 5.03 -20.82 21.66
N ARG A 345 5.16 -19.57 22.13
CA ARG A 345 6.35 -18.74 21.90
C ARG A 345 7.67 -19.36 22.41
N GLU A 346 7.64 -20.05 23.55
CA GLU A 346 8.82 -20.72 24.11
C GLU A 346 9.22 -21.93 23.26
N GLN A 347 8.25 -22.79 22.92
CA GLN A 347 8.46 -23.94 22.04
C GLN A 347 9.05 -23.52 20.69
N GLY A 348 8.51 -22.47 20.08
CA GLY A 348 8.95 -21.96 18.79
C GLY A 348 10.20 -21.08 18.86
N SER A 349 10.67 -20.69 20.06
CA SER A 349 11.80 -19.75 20.28
C SER A 349 11.65 -18.44 19.52
N TYR A 350 10.47 -17.81 19.58
CA TYR A 350 10.17 -16.54 18.92
C TYR A 350 9.53 -15.52 19.86
N LYS A 351 9.58 -14.26 19.45
CA LYS A 351 8.79 -13.16 20.01
C LYS A 351 7.65 -12.83 19.06
N LEU A 352 6.60 -12.19 19.59
CA LEU A 352 5.56 -11.55 18.79
C LEU A 352 5.92 -10.09 18.57
N PHE A 353 5.68 -9.58 17.38
CA PHE A 353 5.67 -8.17 17.07
C PHE A 353 4.29 -7.77 16.54
N LYS A 354 3.94 -6.49 16.68
CA LYS A 354 2.63 -6.01 16.26
C LYS A 354 2.57 -5.77 14.75
N VAL A 355 1.52 -6.27 14.14
CA VAL A 355 1.14 -6.00 12.76
C VAL A 355 -0.16 -5.20 12.81
N GLN A 356 -0.04 -3.88 12.71
CA GLN A 356 -1.18 -2.99 12.87
C GLN A 356 -1.95 -2.85 11.57
N PRO A 357 -3.22 -3.32 11.51
CA PRO A 357 -4.04 -3.15 10.32
C PRO A 357 -4.16 -1.68 9.95
N ALA A 358 -4.00 -1.37 8.67
CA ALA A 358 -4.17 0.00 8.20
C ALA A 358 -5.65 0.39 8.00
N TRP A 359 -6.56 -0.50 8.31
CA TRP A 359 -8.00 -0.27 8.28
C TRP A 359 -8.48 0.42 9.56
N SER A 360 -9.50 1.26 9.45
CA SER A 360 -10.10 1.92 10.62
C SER A 360 -10.96 0.96 11.45
N ASN A 361 -11.75 0.12 10.79
CA ASN A 361 -12.71 -0.78 11.43
C ASN A 361 -12.51 -2.23 11.03
N GLY A 362 -12.74 -3.14 11.95
CA GLY A 362 -12.86 -4.57 11.66
C GLY A 362 -14.09 -4.87 10.79
N MET A 363 -15.18 -4.12 10.97
CA MET A 363 -16.37 -4.21 10.12
C MET A 363 -17.05 -2.85 9.96
N LEU A 364 -17.37 -2.49 8.71
CA LEU A 364 -18.25 -1.39 8.32
C LEU A 364 -19.56 -1.92 7.75
N ILE A 365 -20.67 -1.28 8.09
CA ILE A 365 -21.99 -1.55 7.51
C ILE A 365 -22.33 -0.42 6.55
N CYS A 366 -22.47 -0.76 5.28
CA CYS A 366 -22.83 0.15 4.20
C CYS A 366 -24.26 -0.16 3.74
N LEU A 367 -25.22 0.68 4.10
CA LEU A 367 -26.57 0.66 3.51
C LEU A 367 -26.51 1.40 2.17
N ASN A 368 -26.93 0.74 1.10
CA ASN A 368 -26.82 1.31 -0.24
C ASN A 368 -27.84 2.42 -0.49
N GLN A 369 -27.44 3.67 -0.39
CA GLN A 369 -28.28 4.85 -0.59
C GLN A 369 -28.65 5.09 -2.06
N THR A 370 -28.05 4.31 -2.99
CA THR A 370 -28.37 4.28 -4.42
C THR A 370 -29.02 2.97 -4.85
N VAL A 371 -29.55 2.20 -3.89
CA VAL A 371 -30.21 0.92 -4.16
C VAL A 371 -31.36 1.09 -5.16
N LYS A 372 -31.54 0.11 -6.05
CA LYS A 372 -32.57 0.15 -7.11
C LYS A 372 -34.00 0.18 -6.57
N ASN A 373 -34.23 -0.42 -5.38
CA ASN A 373 -35.54 -0.36 -4.72
C ASN A 373 -35.82 1.05 -4.18
N PRO A 374 -36.82 1.78 -4.69
CA PRO A 374 -37.02 3.17 -4.32
C PRO A 374 -37.50 3.35 -2.86
N VAL A 375 -38.17 2.36 -2.28
CA VAL A 375 -38.61 2.38 -0.87
C VAL A 375 -37.38 2.28 0.04
N LEU A 376 -36.52 1.29 -0.17
CA LEU A 376 -35.28 1.13 0.61
C LEU A 376 -34.34 2.30 0.40
N ARG A 377 -34.30 2.88 -0.81
CA ARG A 377 -33.51 4.09 -1.09
C ARG A 377 -33.94 5.24 -0.20
N GLN A 378 -35.26 5.52 -0.11
CA GLN A 378 -35.80 6.57 0.77
C GLN A 378 -35.44 6.30 2.24
N VAL A 379 -35.54 5.05 2.69
CA VAL A 379 -35.21 4.65 4.05
C VAL A 379 -33.71 4.82 4.33
N PHE A 380 -32.84 4.34 3.43
CA PHE A 380 -31.38 4.37 3.62
C PHE A 380 -30.78 5.77 3.47
N GLN A 381 -31.37 6.65 2.66
CA GLN A 381 -30.97 8.05 2.55
C GLN A 381 -31.34 8.87 3.79
N ASN A 382 -32.29 8.40 4.62
CA ASN A 382 -32.64 9.09 5.85
C ASN A 382 -31.51 8.94 6.89
N LYS A 383 -30.87 10.06 7.27
CA LYS A 383 -29.75 10.10 8.22
C LYS A 383 -30.16 9.59 9.61
N ASP A 384 -31.34 9.99 10.11
CA ASP A 384 -31.85 9.54 11.42
C ASP A 384 -32.06 8.03 11.46
N PHE A 385 -32.38 7.39 10.31
CA PHE A 385 -32.47 5.94 10.22
C PHE A 385 -31.10 5.30 10.49
N ARG A 386 -30.04 5.79 9.83
CA ARG A 386 -28.69 5.27 10.04
C ARG A 386 -28.16 5.53 11.46
N ILE A 387 -28.44 6.71 12.03
CA ILE A 387 -28.12 7.04 13.42
C ILE A 387 -28.84 6.10 14.39
N GLY A 388 -30.13 5.87 14.21
CA GLY A 388 -30.91 4.97 15.05
C GLY A 388 -30.39 3.53 15.00
N LEU A 389 -30.02 3.04 13.82
CA LEU A 389 -29.40 1.73 13.67
C LEU A 389 -28.03 1.65 14.37
N SER A 390 -27.23 2.70 14.31
CA SER A 390 -25.93 2.76 14.98
C SER A 390 -26.07 2.71 16.50
N LEU A 391 -26.98 3.51 17.08
CA LEU A 391 -27.24 3.56 18.52
C LEU A 391 -27.85 2.25 19.07
N ALA A 392 -28.47 1.45 18.21
CA ALA A 392 -29.02 0.15 18.58
C ALA A 392 -27.95 -0.97 18.66
N ILE A 393 -26.72 -0.76 18.20
CA ILE A 393 -25.66 -1.78 18.20
C ILE A 393 -24.96 -1.82 19.56
N ASN A 394 -24.98 -2.97 20.23
CA ASN A 394 -24.17 -3.22 21.43
C ASN A 394 -22.74 -3.64 21.01
N ARG A 395 -21.87 -2.63 20.80
CA ARG A 395 -20.49 -2.82 20.36
C ARG A 395 -19.61 -3.46 21.43
N ASP A 396 -19.89 -3.20 22.71
CA ASP A 396 -19.14 -3.83 23.80
C ASP A 396 -19.34 -5.35 23.81
N GLU A 397 -20.59 -5.83 23.60
CA GLU A 397 -20.87 -7.27 23.47
C GLU A 397 -20.20 -7.87 22.22
N ILE A 398 -20.17 -7.15 21.10
CA ILE A 398 -19.45 -7.58 19.89
C ILE A 398 -17.95 -7.68 20.17
N ASN A 399 -17.37 -6.65 20.83
CA ASN A 399 -15.95 -6.63 21.20
C ASN A 399 -15.58 -7.80 22.12
N ASP A 400 -16.38 -8.07 23.13
CA ASP A 400 -16.14 -9.15 24.07
C ASP A 400 -16.21 -10.53 23.40
N ILE A 401 -17.20 -10.75 22.53
CA ILE A 401 -17.44 -12.05 21.89
C ILE A 401 -16.47 -12.30 20.75
N LEU A 402 -16.23 -11.31 19.88
CA LEU A 402 -15.49 -11.51 18.64
C LEU A 402 -14.03 -11.07 18.73
N TYR A 403 -13.73 -10.07 19.58
CA TYR A 403 -12.38 -9.50 19.69
C TYR A 403 -11.75 -9.71 21.07
N ALA A 404 -12.37 -10.52 21.95
CA ALA A 404 -11.87 -10.83 23.29
C ALA A 404 -11.49 -9.57 24.11
N GLY A 405 -12.26 -8.48 23.96
CA GLY A 405 -12.02 -7.20 24.60
C GLY A 405 -10.83 -6.41 24.07
N GLN A 406 -10.21 -6.82 22.95
CA GLN A 406 -9.00 -6.17 22.41
C GLN A 406 -9.29 -5.04 21.39
N SER A 407 -10.54 -4.75 21.17
CA SER A 407 -10.99 -3.64 20.31
C SER A 407 -11.71 -2.55 21.14
N ARG A 408 -12.35 -1.64 20.46
CA ARG A 408 -13.21 -0.61 21.05
C ARG A 408 -14.24 -0.11 20.04
N PRO A 409 -15.40 0.37 20.48
CA PRO A 409 -16.40 1.01 19.62
C PRO A 409 -15.77 2.12 18.76
N TYR A 410 -16.00 2.09 17.43
CA TYR A 410 -15.34 2.99 16.51
C TYR A 410 -16.12 3.22 15.22
N GLN A 411 -16.14 4.46 14.72
CA GLN A 411 -16.72 4.81 13.43
C GLN A 411 -15.65 4.81 12.31
N ALA A 412 -16.08 5.03 11.07
CA ALA A 412 -15.20 5.09 9.89
C ALA A 412 -14.35 6.39 9.88
N VAL A 413 -13.29 6.42 10.64
CA VAL A 413 -12.37 7.56 10.81
C VAL A 413 -10.93 7.04 10.88
N PRO A 414 -9.91 7.78 10.42
CA PRO A 414 -8.51 7.40 10.60
C PRO A 414 -8.15 7.12 12.06
N ARG A 415 -7.18 6.21 12.28
CA ARG A 415 -6.81 5.69 13.61
C ARG A 415 -6.13 6.75 14.48
N PRO A 416 -6.16 6.62 15.82
CA PRO A 416 -5.40 7.48 16.73
C PRO A 416 -3.91 7.51 16.40
N GLY A 417 -3.31 8.68 16.51
CA GLY A 417 -1.90 8.90 16.18
C GLY A 417 -1.65 9.33 14.73
N THR A 418 -2.68 9.37 13.88
CA THR A 418 -2.63 9.93 12.53
C THR A 418 -3.02 11.41 12.54
N ALA A 419 -2.61 12.17 11.52
CA ALA A 419 -2.91 13.60 11.40
C ALA A 419 -4.40 13.88 11.10
N LEU A 420 -5.11 12.89 10.56
CA LEU A 420 -6.54 12.96 10.21
C LEU A 420 -7.47 12.41 11.30
N TYR A 421 -6.91 11.93 12.42
CA TYR A 421 -7.72 11.44 13.53
C TYR A 421 -8.59 12.54 14.13
N ASP A 422 -9.87 12.23 14.36
CA ASP A 422 -10.82 13.07 15.09
C ASP A 422 -11.64 12.19 16.04
N GLU A 423 -11.44 12.37 17.35
CA GLU A 423 -12.06 11.56 18.39
C GLU A 423 -13.60 11.72 18.40
N LYS A 424 -14.10 12.93 18.13
CA LYS A 424 -15.55 13.19 18.09
C LYS A 424 -16.20 12.39 16.96
N LEU A 425 -15.58 12.39 15.77
CA LEU A 425 -16.08 11.60 14.64
C LEU A 425 -15.93 10.11 14.90
N ALA A 426 -14.83 9.68 15.54
CA ALA A 426 -14.55 8.28 15.84
C ALA A 426 -15.53 7.67 16.83
N THR A 427 -16.10 8.47 17.73
CA THR A 427 -16.98 8.00 18.82
C THR A 427 -18.43 8.42 18.68
N GLN A 428 -18.79 9.19 17.63
CA GLN A 428 -20.18 9.62 17.43
C GLN A 428 -21.13 8.42 17.23
N TYR A 429 -22.26 8.41 17.93
CA TYR A 429 -23.30 7.38 17.82
C TYR A 429 -22.79 5.94 18.05
N THR A 430 -21.68 5.75 18.80
CA THR A 430 -21.16 4.43 19.14
C THR A 430 -21.74 3.86 20.43
N GLN A 431 -22.34 4.67 21.27
CA GLN A 431 -22.98 4.24 22.52
C GLN A 431 -24.18 3.33 22.24
N PHE A 432 -24.35 2.30 23.06
CA PHE A 432 -25.54 1.46 23.01
C PHE A 432 -26.68 2.11 23.82
N ASP A 433 -27.67 2.65 23.13
CA ASP A 433 -28.84 3.31 23.73
C ASP A 433 -30.09 3.02 22.91
N VAL A 434 -30.85 2.02 23.35
CA VAL A 434 -32.10 1.58 22.68
C VAL A 434 -33.17 2.67 22.69
N LYS A 435 -33.21 3.53 23.72
CA LYS A 435 -34.13 4.65 23.79
C LYS A 435 -33.81 5.70 22.75
N ALA A 436 -32.59 6.19 22.74
CA ALA A 436 -32.10 7.16 21.74
C ALA A 436 -32.21 6.60 20.31
N ALA A 437 -31.97 5.29 20.13
CA ALA A 437 -32.14 4.61 18.84
C ALA A 437 -33.60 4.69 18.36
N ASN A 438 -34.55 4.39 19.22
CA ASN A 438 -35.99 4.51 18.88
C ASN A 438 -36.40 5.96 18.62
N GLU A 439 -35.90 6.94 19.41
CA GLU A 439 -36.16 8.36 19.18
C GLU A 439 -35.64 8.83 17.82
N ALA A 440 -34.43 8.37 17.41
CA ALA A 440 -33.90 8.65 16.08
C ALA A 440 -34.74 8.01 14.97
N LEU A 441 -35.10 6.73 15.12
CA LEU A 441 -35.98 6.04 14.17
C LEU A 441 -37.39 6.65 14.09
N ASP A 442 -37.89 7.20 15.17
CA ASP A 442 -39.21 7.87 15.17
C ASP A 442 -39.18 9.22 14.43
N ARG A 443 -38.03 9.95 14.47
CA ARG A 443 -37.86 11.17 13.67
C ARG A 443 -37.86 10.93 12.16
N THR A 444 -37.64 9.69 11.71
CA THR A 444 -37.79 9.33 10.28
C THR A 444 -39.26 9.36 9.80
N GLY A 445 -40.22 9.36 10.72
CA GLY A 445 -41.65 9.20 10.43
C GLY A 445 -42.13 7.74 10.37
N PHE A 446 -41.22 6.75 10.46
CA PHE A 446 -41.56 5.30 10.41
C PHE A 446 -41.94 4.79 11.80
N THR A 447 -42.98 5.39 12.39
CA THR A 447 -43.43 5.12 13.77
C THR A 447 -44.39 3.96 13.90
N LYS A 448 -45.15 3.64 12.83
CA LYS A 448 -46.06 2.51 12.81
C LYS A 448 -45.31 1.18 12.85
N ARG A 449 -45.90 0.19 13.56
CA ARG A 449 -45.33 -1.16 13.65
C ARG A 449 -46.39 -2.21 13.27
N ASP A 450 -45.90 -3.34 12.72
CA ASP A 450 -46.74 -4.52 12.48
C ASP A 450 -46.99 -5.34 13.77
N ASP A 451 -47.78 -6.43 13.66
CA ASP A 451 -48.13 -7.31 14.78
C ASP A 451 -46.89 -8.02 15.40
N GLN A 452 -45.75 -8.04 14.71
CA GLN A 452 -44.50 -8.60 15.19
C GLN A 452 -43.55 -7.53 15.75
N GLY A 453 -43.99 -6.27 15.77
CA GLY A 453 -43.21 -5.13 16.29
C GLY A 453 -42.23 -4.50 15.30
N TYR A 454 -42.25 -4.88 14.02
CA TYR A 454 -41.37 -4.27 13.00
C TYR A 454 -41.98 -2.97 12.45
N ARG A 455 -41.13 -2.00 12.17
CA ARG A 455 -41.51 -0.69 11.61
C ARG A 455 -42.01 -0.83 10.19
N ILE A 456 -43.04 -0.03 9.88
CA ILE A 456 -43.66 0.05 8.57
C ILE A 456 -43.03 1.20 7.78
N GLY A 457 -42.60 0.89 6.58
CA GLY A 457 -41.98 1.83 5.65
C GLY A 457 -42.97 2.71 4.86
N PRO A 458 -42.46 3.52 3.93
CA PRO A 458 -43.28 4.45 3.15
C PRO A 458 -44.36 3.79 2.29
N ASP A 459 -44.15 2.54 1.89
CA ASP A 459 -45.09 1.73 1.08
C ASP A 459 -46.14 0.98 1.90
N GLY A 460 -46.17 1.20 3.20
CA GLY A 460 -47.08 0.51 4.11
C GLY A 460 -46.69 -0.93 4.45
N LYS A 461 -45.48 -1.37 4.06
CA LYS A 461 -44.95 -2.70 4.38
C LYS A 461 -43.83 -2.59 5.41
N ARG A 462 -43.48 -3.74 5.99
CA ARG A 462 -42.33 -3.87 6.90
C ARG A 462 -41.06 -3.36 6.25
N ILE A 463 -40.26 -2.59 6.99
CA ILE A 463 -38.87 -2.27 6.58
C ILE A 463 -38.04 -3.53 6.74
N ALA A 464 -37.78 -4.20 5.63
CA ALA A 464 -37.00 -5.44 5.57
C ALA A 464 -35.96 -5.36 4.45
N PHE A 465 -34.74 -5.78 4.75
CA PHE A 465 -33.63 -5.79 3.78
C PHE A 465 -32.56 -6.82 4.13
N SER A 466 -31.69 -7.12 3.16
CA SER A 466 -30.55 -8.01 3.34
C SER A 466 -29.23 -7.24 3.34
N ILE A 467 -28.26 -7.79 4.07
CA ILE A 467 -26.85 -7.31 4.05
C ILE A 467 -25.96 -8.43 3.54
N ASP A 468 -25.33 -8.20 2.40
CA ASP A 468 -24.38 -9.12 1.80
C ASP A 468 -23.13 -9.21 2.68
N VAL A 469 -22.66 -10.44 2.96
CA VAL A 469 -21.47 -10.73 3.77
C VAL A 469 -20.68 -11.88 3.14
N GLN A 470 -19.35 -11.77 3.13
CA GLN A 470 -18.52 -12.82 2.55
C GLN A 470 -18.52 -14.09 3.40
N THR A 471 -18.73 -15.25 2.79
CA THR A 471 -18.74 -16.56 3.46
C THR A 471 -17.43 -16.89 4.18
N ALA A 472 -16.31 -16.37 3.70
CA ALA A 472 -14.99 -16.52 4.32
C ALA A 472 -14.79 -15.68 5.60
N ARG A 473 -15.66 -14.68 5.87
CA ARG A 473 -15.60 -13.78 7.01
C ARG A 473 -16.62 -14.21 8.08
N LYS A 474 -16.28 -15.29 8.77
CA LYS A 474 -17.12 -15.83 9.85
C LYS A 474 -17.35 -14.80 10.96
N ASP A 475 -16.34 -14.03 11.31
CA ASP A 475 -16.41 -12.91 12.25
C ASP A 475 -17.48 -11.89 11.86
N HIS A 476 -17.56 -11.50 10.59
CA HIS A 476 -18.60 -10.58 10.10
C HIS A 476 -20.00 -11.21 10.12
N ILE A 477 -20.11 -12.51 9.81
CA ILE A 477 -21.39 -13.22 9.85
C ILE A 477 -21.90 -13.27 11.29
N ASP A 478 -21.06 -13.63 12.24
CA ASP A 478 -21.41 -13.73 13.66
C ASP A 478 -21.77 -12.35 14.24
N ALA A 479 -21.04 -11.28 13.85
CA ALA A 479 -21.39 -9.89 14.21
C ALA A 479 -22.76 -9.48 13.66
N LEU A 480 -23.07 -9.79 12.38
CA LEU A 480 -24.35 -9.46 11.78
C LEU A 480 -25.52 -10.21 12.43
N GLU A 481 -25.31 -11.44 12.92
CA GLU A 481 -26.34 -12.18 13.65
C GLU A 481 -26.65 -11.52 15.01
N LEU A 482 -25.65 -10.95 15.70
CA LEU A 482 -25.87 -10.15 16.90
C LEU A 482 -26.62 -8.85 16.54
N ILE A 483 -26.16 -8.14 15.49
CA ILE A 483 -26.78 -6.89 15.04
C ILE A 483 -28.22 -7.11 14.58
N ARG A 484 -28.54 -8.24 13.97
CA ARG A 484 -29.93 -8.62 13.63
C ARG A 484 -30.82 -8.66 14.86
N LYS A 485 -30.33 -9.19 15.99
CA LYS A 485 -31.08 -9.20 17.25
C LYS A 485 -31.29 -7.79 17.79
N TYR A 486 -30.27 -6.95 17.75
CA TYR A 486 -30.37 -5.57 18.23
C TYR A 486 -31.32 -4.73 17.37
N TRP A 487 -31.23 -4.84 16.04
CA TRP A 487 -32.10 -4.09 15.14
C TRP A 487 -33.56 -4.58 15.18
N LYS A 488 -33.76 -5.87 15.42
CA LYS A 488 -35.12 -6.39 15.70
C LYS A 488 -35.74 -5.72 16.92
N ALA A 489 -35.00 -5.49 18.00
CA ALA A 489 -35.48 -4.85 19.22
C ALA A 489 -35.97 -3.41 18.98
N VAL A 490 -35.42 -2.71 17.97
CA VAL A 490 -35.88 -1.38 17.54
C VAL A 490 -36.84 -1.42 16.34
N GLY A 491 -37.24 -2.62 15.90
CA GLY A 491 -38.27 -2.84 14.88
C GLY A 491 -37.78 -2.81 13.44
N VAL A 492 -36.52 -3.19 13.17
CA VAL A 492 -35.94 -3.28 11.81
C VAL A 492 -35.63 -4.74 11.48
N ASP A 493 -36.11 -5.22 10.33
CA ASP A 493 -35.93 -6.59 9.86
C ASP A 493 -34.71 -6.67 8.89
N MET A 494 -33.57 -6.99 9.43
CA MET A 494 -32.33 -7.19 8.64
C MET A 494 -31.98 -8.67 8.58
N GLN A 495 -31.62 -9.14 7.38
CA GLN A 495 -31.19 -10.51 7.15
C GLN A 495 -29.73 -10.56 6.66
N PRO A 496 -28.80 -11.19 7.40
CA PRO A 496 -27.49 -11.51 6.89
C PRO A 496 -27.60 -12.43 5.67
N LYS A 497 -26.86 -12.09 4.60
CA LYS A 497 -26.84 -12.87 3.35
C LYS A 497 -25.42 -13.30 3.03
N PRO A 498 -24.96 -14.47 3.54
CA PRO A 498 -23.64 -14.99 3.22
C PRO A 498 -23.53 -15.35 1.73
N ILE A 499 -22.52 -14.77 1.06
CA ILE A 499 -22.23 -15.00 -0.36
C ILE A 499 -20.73 -15.12 -0.59
N GLU A 500 -20.36 -15.73 -1.70
CA GLU A 500 -18.95 -15.86 -2.09
C GLU A 500 -18.35 -14.48 -2.41
N ALA A 501 -17.05 -14.28 -2.12
CA ALA A 501 -16.39 -12.97 -2.18
C ALA A 501 -16.45 -12.32 -3.57
N SER A 502 -16.18 -13.07 -4.65
CA SER A 502 -16.22 -12.54 -6.01
C SER A 502 -17.65 -12.14 -6.43
N PHE A 503 -18.65 -12.87 -5.94
CA PHE A 503 -20.04 -12.53 -6.20
C PHE A 503 -20.49 -11.30 -5.38
N ALA A 504 -20.02 -11.13 -4.13
CA ALA A 504 -20.23 -9.90 -3.35
C ALA A 504 -19.70 -8.68 -4.08
N VAL A 505 -18.46 -8.78 -4.60
CA VAL A 505 -17.83 -7.72 -5.39
C VAL A 505 -18.62 -7.45 -6.67
N ALA A 506 -19.01 -8.47 -7.42
CA ALA A 506 -19.79 -8.30 -8.66
C ALA A 506 -21.12 -7.58 -8.41
N ARG A 507 -21.84 -7.93 -7.34
CA ARG A 507 -23.09 -7.25 -6.93
C ARG A 507 -22.85 -5.78 -6.55
N MET A 508 -21.80 -5.51 -5.79
CA MET A 508 -21.41 -4.14 -5.42
C MET A 508 -21.10 -3.30 -6.67
N LEU A 509 -20.30 -3.82 -7.61
CA LEU A 509 -19.96 -3.13 -8.86
C LEU A 509 -21.18 -2.88 -9.76
N ALA A 510 -22.19 -3.78 -9.70
CA ALA A 510 -23.45 -3.66 -10.43
C ALA A 510 -24.52 -2.83 -9.69
N ASN A 511 -24.21 -2.30 -8.51
CA ASN A 511 -25.16 -1.60 -7.63
C ASN A 511 -26.42 -2.45 -7.31
N ASP A 512 -26.26 -3.76 -7.08
CA ASP A 512 -27.36 -4.73 -6.87
C ASP A 512 -27.56 -5.13 -5.40
N GLN A 513 -26.64 -4.74 -4.49
CA GLN A 513 -26.78 -5.00 -3.06
C GLN A 513 -27.73 -3.99 -2.39
N GLU A 514 -28.50 -4.45 -1.38
CA GLU A 514 -29.26 -3.57 -0.50
C GLU A 514 -28.36 -3.01 0.62
N GLY A 515 -27.54 -3.87 1.20
CA GLY A 515 -26.45 -3.50 2.10
C GLY A 515 -25.25 -4.42 1.92
N LEU A 516 -24.10 -3.99 2.40
CA LEU A 516 -22.86 -4.74 2.38
C LEU A 516 -22.07 -4.49 3.66
N VAL A 517 -21.44 -5.52 4.20
CA VAL A 517 -20.39 -5.35 5.20
C VAL A 517 -19.02 -5.59 4.58
N TRP A 518 -18.06 -4.77 5.01
CA TRP A 518 -16.67 -4.85 4.61
C TRP A 518 -15.76 -4.43 5.76
N ILE A 519 -14.45 -4.68 5.65
CA ILE A 519 -13.47 -4.04 6.52
C ILE A 519 -13.44 -2.53 6.23
N GLY A 520 -13.22 -1.70 7.24
CA GLY A 520 -13.08 -0.26 7.06
C GLY A 520 -11.82 0.08 6.27
N GLY A 521 -11.83 1.26 5.64
CA GLY A 521 -10.68 1.79 4.91
C GLY A 521 -10.07 3.00 5.61
N GLY A 522 -8.89 3.42 5.16
CA GLY A 522 -8.33 4.72 5.49
C GLY A 522 -7.89 4.93 6.95
N GLY A 523 -7.51 3.88 7.67
CA GLY A 523 -7.05 4.01 9.06
C GLY A 523 -5.74 4.78 9.24
N TYR A 524 -4.96 4.96 8.18
CA TYR A 524 -3.77 5.83 8.12
C TYR A 524 -3.99 6.98 7.14
N ASP A 525 -3.30 8.11 7.35
CA ASP A 525 -3.47 9.32 6.55
C ASP A 525 -3.34 9.06 5.05
N PHE A 526 -2.23 8.45 4.61
CA PHE A 526 -1.99 8.19 3.19
C PHE A 526 -2.98 7.19 2.59
N LEU A 527 -3.44 6.21 3.36
CA LEU A 527 -4.46 5.28 2.89
C LEU A 527 -5.80 5.99 2.68
N GLY A 528 -6.17 6.90 3.59
CA GLY A 528 -7.35 7.75 3.43
C GLY A 528 -7.29 8.64 2.18
N LEU A 529 -6.09 9.13 1.83
CA LEU A 529 -5.85 9.91 0.61
C LEU A 529 -5.88 9.07 -0.67
N LEU A 530 -5.36 7.83 -0.63
CA LEU A 530 -5.24 6.94 -1.78
C LEU A 530 -6.51 6.13 -2.07
N ASP A 531 -7.25 5.74 -1.03
CA ASP A 531 -8.45 4.89 -1.11
C ASP A 531 -9.59 5.44 -0.23
N PRO A 532 -10.20 6.59 -0.60
CA PRO A 532 -11.20 7.29 0.22
C PRO A 532 -12.62 6.74 0.11
N LYS A 533 -12.86 5.66 -0.58
CA LYS A 533 -14.20 5.13 -0.96
C LYS A 533 -15.17 4.88 0.18
N TRP A 534 -14.69 4.82 1.43
CA TRP A 534 -15.51 4.66 2.62
C TRP A 534 -15.95 5.98 3.28
N TYR A 535 -15.33 7.11 2.85
CA TYR A 535 -15.61 8.42 3.40
C TYR A 535 -16.57 9.23 2.52
N PHE A 536 -16.49 9.05 1.20
CA PHE A 536 -17.40 9.68 0.24
C PHE A 536 -17.57 8.80 -1.01
N PRO A 537 -18.59 9.02 -1.84
CA PRO A 537 -18.82 8.23 -3.04
C PRO A 537 -17.78 8.57 -4.11
N TYR A 538 -16.65 7.86 -4.07
CA TYR A 538 -15.46 8.04 -4.90
C TYR A 538 -15.49 7.22 -6.18
N GLU A 539 -15.97 5.98 -6.09
CA GLU A 539 -16.00 5.01 -7.18
C GLU A 539 -17.16 4.02 -7.01
N ASN A 540 -17.31 3.10 -7.95
CA ASN A 540 -18.35 2.06 -7.89
C ASN A 540 -18.23 1.11 -6.68
N GLN A 541 -17.03 1.04 -6.06
CA GLN A 541 -16.81 0.30 -4.81
C GLN A 541 -17.20 1.08 -3.55
N SER A 542 -17.66 2.32 -3.66
CA SER A 542 -18.27 3.06 -2.54
C SER A 542 -19.64 2.48 -2.22
N ALA A 543 -19.67 1.36 -1.50
CA ALA A 543 -20.84 0.47 -1.34
C ALA A 543 -22.11 1.16 -0.80
N PHE A 544 -21.98 2.28 -0.10
CA PHE A 544 -23.12 3.07 0.39
C PHE A 544 -23.69 4.06 -0.66
N GLY A 545 -23.00 4.25 -1.80
CA GLY A 545 -23.41 5.20 -2.84
C GLY A 545 -22.73 4.91 -4.17
N SER A 546 -22.76 3.66 -4.63
CA SER A 546 -22.05 3.19 -5.83
C SER A 546 -22.41 4.00 -7.08
N ALA A 547 -23.68 4.30 -7.33
CA ALA A 547 -24.11 5.08 -8.51
C ALA A 547 -23.58 6.53 -8.48
N TRP A 548 -23.45 7.14 -7.30
CA TRP A 548 -22.84 8.46 -7.13
C TRP A 548 -21.33 8.42 -7.37
N GLY A 549 -20.67 7.34 -6.97
CA GLY A 549 -19.25 7.11 -7.26
C GLY A 549 -18.99 6.89 -8.74
N ILE A 550 -19.86 6.13 -9.43
CA ILE A 550 -19.83 5.96 -10.89
C ILE A 550 -19.98 7.32 -11.58
N HIS A 551 -20.92 8.17 -11.14
CA HIS A 551 -21.10 9.52 -11.68
C HIS A 551 -19.82 10.37 -11.56
N TYR A 552 -19.14 10.33 -10.43
CA TYR A 552 -17.87 11.05 -10.24
C TYR A 552 -16.77 10.57 -11.19
N GLN A 553 -16.72 9.27 -11.49
CA GLN A 553 -15.73 8.69 -12.40
C GLN A 553 -16.08 8.95 -13.88
N ASN A 554 -17.35 8.78 -14.23
CA ASN A 554 -17.88 8.95 -15.58
C ASN A 554 -19.38 9.33 -15.54
N PRO A 555 -19.73 10.62 -15.62
CA PRO A 555 -21.13 11.05 -15.60
C PRO A 555 -22.00 10.54 -16.76
N LYS A 556 -21.36 9.98 -17.80
CA LYS A 556 -22.06 9.41 -18.97
C LYS A 556 -22.31 7.91 -18.88
N ASP A 557 -21.87 7.27 -17.79
CA ASP A 557 -22.12 5.85 -17.56
C ASP A 557 -23.62 5.63 -17.38
N PRO A 558 -24.23 4.58 -17.97
CA PRO A 558 -25.67 4.32 -17.83
C PRO A 558 -26.12 4.01 -16.40
N ASN A 559 -25.19 3.63 -15.50
CA ASN A 559 -25.46 3.39 -14.08
C ASN A 559 -25.10 4.60 -13.19
N ALA A 560 -24.69 5.73 -13.78
CA ALA A 560 -24.38 6.95 -13.04
C ALA A 560 -25.65 7.64 -12.57
N GLU A 561 -25.65 8.08 -11.31
CA GLU A 561 -26.68 8.95 -10.74
C GLU A 561 -26.04 10.20 -10.15
N GLU A 562 -26.65 11.37 -10.35
CA GLU A 562 -26.14 12.61 -9.79
C GLU A 562 -26.16 12.55 -8.26
N PRO A 563 -25.01 12.84 -7.60
CA PRO A 563 -24.91 12.77 -6.15
C PRO A 563 -25.64 13.94 -5.48
N PRO A 564 -26.08 13.79 -4.22
CA PRO A 564 -26.61 14.90 -3.44
C PRO A 564 -25.53 15.97 -3.19
N ALA A 565 -25.94 17.19 -2.84
CA ALA A 565 -25.06 18.35 -2.73
C ALA A 565 -23.87 18.12 -1.79
N TRP A 566 -24.07 17.40 -0.68
CA TRP A 566 -23.00 17.09 0.26
C TRP A 566 -21.93 16.17 -0.37
N ALA A 567 -22.35 15.12 -1.08
CA ALA A 567 -21.44 14.19 -1.73
C ALA A 567 -20.67 14.87 -2.90
N LYS A 568 -21.36 15.72 -3.66
CA LYS A 568 -20.74 16.53 -4.72
C LYS A 568 -19.67 17.47 -4.13
N LYS A 569 -19.94 18.11 -2.99
CA LYS A 569 -18.95 18.94 -2.31
C LYS A 569 -17.70 18.15 -1.91
N GLN A 570 -17.86 16.92 -1.41
CA GLN A 570 -16.72 16.04 -1.09
C GLN A 570 -15.93 15.65 -2.34
N GLN A 571 -16.62 15.34 -3.44
CA GLN A 571 -16.00 15.02 -4.74
C GLN A 571 -15.20 16.21 -5.30
N ASP A 572 -15.72 17.44 -5.14
CA ASP A 572 -15.03 18.68 -5.56
C ASP A 572 -13.77 18.90 -4.70
N LEU A 573 -13.86 18.77 -3.37
CA LEU A 573 -12.73 18.86 -2.45
C LEU A 573 -11.65 17.81 -2.76
N TYR A 574 -12.05 16.59 -3.09
CA TYR A 574 -11.09 15.56 -3.46
C TYR A 574 -10.45 15.81 -4.83
N THR A 575 -11.20 16.38 -5.77
CA THR A 575 -10.66 16.81 -7.07
C THR A 575 -9.59 17.89 -6.88
N GLU A 576 -9.79 18.81 -5.93
CA GLU A 576 -8.80 19.81 -5.53
C GLU A 576 -7.59 19.16 -4.84
N LEU A 577 -7.84 18.20 -3.94
CA LEU A 577 -6.81 17.42 -3.26
C LEU A 577 -5.86 16.72 -4.25
N LEU A 578 -6.41 16.09 -5.29
CA LEU A 578 -5.61 15.41 -6.32
C LEU A 578 -4.64 16.36 -7.06
N ARG A 579 -4.91 17.65 -7.07
CA ARG A 579 -4.07 18.70 -7.69
C ARG A 579 -3.14 19.37 -6.69
N THR A 580 -3.36 19.21 -5.40
CA THR A 580 -2.59 19.86 -4.34
C THR A 580 -1.27 19.13 -4.12
N VAL A 581 -0.15 19.83 -4.22
CA VAL A 581 1.20 19.26 -4.08
C VAL A 581 1.58 19.06 -2.61
N SER A 582 1.31 20.07 -1.76
CA SER A 582 1.71 20.03 -0.35
C SER A 582 0.91 19.01 0.45
N ASP A 583 1.59 18.23 1.30
CA ASP A 583 0.94 17.24 2.17
C ASP A 583 0.00 17.91 3.18
N GLU A 584 0.38 19.06 3.72
CA GLU A 584 -0.48 19.86 4.62
C GLU A 584 -1.78 20.27 3.94
N GLY A 585 -1.71 20.74 2.68
CA GLY A 585 -2.90 21.13 1.89
C GLY A 585 -3.81 19.94 1.61
N LYS A 586 -3.25 18.78 1.25
CA LYS A 586 -4.03 17.54 1.06
C LYS A 586 -4.74 17.11 2.35
N LEU A 587 -4.02 17.12 3.48
CA LEU A 587 -4.59 16.78 4.78
C LEU A 587 -5.69 17.79 5.21
N ALA A 588 -5.51 19.09 4.92
CA ALA A 588 -6.53 20.10 5.20
C ALA A 588 -7.82 19.89 4.38
N LEU A 589 -7.70 19.52 3.11
CA LEU A 589 -8.85 19.18 2.25
C LEU A 589 -9.51 17.87 2.72
N MET A 590 -8.73 16.86 3.10
CA MET A 590 -9.27 15.60 3.60
C MET A 590 -10.01 15.78 4.92
N ARG A 591 -9.55 16.65 5.83
CA ARG A 591 -10.30 17.00 7.05
C ARG A 591 -11.67 17.59 6.74
N GLN A 592 -11.79 18.43 5.70
CA GLN A 592 -13.09 18.95 5.27
C GLN A 592 -14.01 17.84 4.74
N ILE A 593 -13.45 16.89 3.98
CA ILE A 593 -14.20 15.72 3.50
C ILE A 593 -14.70 14.88 4.70
N LEU A 594 -13.83 14.59 5.67
CA LEU A 594 -14.18 13.82 6.88
C LEU A 594 -15.21 14.55 7.74
N ALA A 595 -15.15 15.88 7.84
CA ALA A 595 -16.17 16.66 8.56
C ALA A 595 -17.57 16.49 7.94
N ILE A 596 -17.67 16.53 6.60
CA ILE A 596 -18.93 16.25 5.89
C ILE A 596 -19.35 14.79 6.10
N THR A 597 -18.42 13.84 6.06
CA THR A 597 -18.70 12.43 6.37
C THR A 597 -19.30 12.26 7.76
N GLY A 598 -18.74 12.94 8.76
CA GLY A 598 -19.27 12.94 10.14
C GLY A 598 -20.64 13.59 10.24
N GLU A 599 -20.86 14.69 9.52
CA GLU A 599 -22.15 15.37 9.48
C GLU A 599 -23.23 14.48 8.83
N GLU A 600 -22.95 13.84 7.71
CA GLU A 600 -23.91 13.06 6.93
C GLU A 600 -24.06 11.61 7.39
N PHE A 601 -23.07 11.08 8.07
CA PHE A 601 -23.04 9.73 8.63
C PHE A 601 -23.42 8.63 7.62
N PRO A 602 -22.73 8.49 6.49
CA PRO A 602 -23.13 7.61 5.39
C PRO A 602 -22.92 6.12 5.67
N VAL A 603 -22.00 5.76 6.56
CA VAL A 603 -21.65 4.38 6.94
C VAL A 603 -21.69 4.21 8.46
N ILE A 604 -21.88 2.98 8.93
CA ILE A 604 -21.91 2.63 10.35
C ILE A 604 -20.68 1.77 10.66
N GLY A 605 -19.78 2.28 11.50
CA GLY A 605 -18.68 1.52 12.06
C GLY A 605 -19.11 0.66 13.23
N THR A 606 -18.51 -0.50 13.40
CA THR A 606 -18.68 -1.30 14.61
C THR A 606 -17.56 -1.03 15.59
N ASP A 607 -16.43 -1.69 15.42
CA ASP A 607 -15.27 -1.62 16.30
C ASP A 607 -14.00 -1.29 15.51
N MET A 608 -13.00 -0.71 16.16
CA MET A 608 -11.70 -0.50 15.58
C MET A 608 -11.06 -1.87 15.28
N ASP A 609 -10.42 -2.01 14.12
CA ASP A 609 -9.75 -3.26 13.79
C ASP A 609 -8.60 -3.52 14.79
N PRO A 610 -8.60 -4.64 15.56
CA PRO A 610 -7.59 -4.87 16.58
C PRO A 610 -6.20 -5.12 15.97
N ASP A 611 -5.15 -4.85 16.76
CA ASP A 611 -3.80 -5.19 16.34
C ASP A 611 -3.64 -6.70 16.14
N ASN A 612 -2.99 -7.07 15.06
CA ASN A 612 -2.57 -8.43 14.77
C ASN A 612 -1.10 -8.64 15.15
N TYR A 613 -0.60 -9.87 14.97
CA TYR A 613 0.74 -10.23 15.36
C TYR A 613 1.47 -11.02 14.28
N GLY A 614 2.77 -10.79 14.18
CA GLY A 614 3.71 -11.65 13.47
C GLY A 614 4.67 -12.33 14.43
N VAL A 615 5.46 -13.27 13.91
CA VAL A 615 6.52 -13.97 14.67
C VAL A 615 7.88 -13.49 14.21
N VAL A 616 8.83 -13.39 15.16
CA VAL A 616 10.24 -13.15 14.89
C VAL A 616 11.08 -13.99 15.86
N LYS A 617 12.00 -14.80 15.33
CA LYS A 617 12.93 -15.60 16.12
C LYS A 617 13.76 -14.74 17.07
N THR A 618 14.12 -15.28 18.23
CA THR A 618 14.91 -14.54 19.23
C THR A 618 16.32 -14.17 18.75
N ASN A 619 16.84 -14.89 17.77
CA ASN A 619 18.13 -14.63 17.10
C ASN A 619 17.99 -13.88 15.75
N PHE A 620 16.80 -13.39 15.41
CA PHE A 620 16.54 -12.60 14.22
C PHE A 620 16.33 -11.13 14.64
N HIS A 621 17.10 -10.21 14.09
CA HIS A 621 17.28 -8.86 14.61
C HIS A 621 16.88 -7.78 13.61
N ASN A 622 16.80 -6.54 14.10
CA ASN A 622 16.45 -5.31 13.34
C ASN A 622 15.00 -5.28 12.82
N VAL A 623 14.12 -6.10 13.37
CA VAL A 623 12.69 -6.09 13.03
C VAL A 623 11.98 -5.07 13.91
N PRO A 624 11.26 -4.09 13.36
CA PRO A 624 10.48 -3.15 14.17
C PRO A 624 9.41 -3.85 15.02
N ASP A 625 9.16 -3.35 16.22
CA ASP A 625 8.15 -3.89 17.13
C ASP A 625 6.72 -3.71 16.60
N ILE A 626 6.49 -2.70 15.74
CA ILE A 626 5.19 -2.38 15.15
C ILE A 626 5.39 -2.08 13.66
N MET A 627 4.55 -2.68 12.82
CA MET A 627 4.50 -2.42 11.38
C MET A 627 3.06 -2.18 10.91
N PRO A 628 2.78 -1.16 10.08
CA PRO A 628 1.49 -1.06 9.38
C PRO A 628 1.28 -2.24 8.44
N ASP A 629 0.05 -2.74 8.29
CA ASP A 629 -0.27 -3.81 7.33
C ASP A 629 -1.34 -3.37 6.33
N THR A 630 -0.91 -3.19 5.09
CA THR A 630 -1.78 -2.94 3.94
C THR A 630 -1.08 -3.31 2.63
N ALA A 631 -1.85 -3.46 1.56
CA ALA A 631 -1.32 -3.61 0.21
C ALA A 631 -0.58 -2.35 -0.29
N PHE A 632 -0.91 -1.16 0.20
CA PHE A 632 -0.27 0.10 -0.20
C PHE A 632 1.11 0.31 0.42
N TYR A 633 1.36 -0.26 1.60
CA TYR A 633 2.63 -0.16 2.32
C TYR A 633 3.52 -1.41 2.14
N VAL A 634 2.96 -2.52 1.69
CA VAL A 634 3.63 -3.83 1.40
C VAL A 634 4.55 -4.34 2.53
N THR A 635 4.06 -4.34 3.76
CA THR A 635 4.78 -4.84 4.95
C THR A 635 5.38 -6.23 4.73
N PRO A 636 6.69 -6.46 5.07
CA PRO A 636 7.61 -5.58 5.77
C PRO A 636 8.49 -4.68 4.86
N GLY A 637 8.32 -4.67 3.54
CA GLY A 637 9.19 -4.00 2.57
C GLY A 637 9.71 -2.61 2.98
N PRO A 638 8.83 -1.63 3.34
CA PRO A 638 9.29 -0.30 3.74
C PRO A 638 10.14 -0.24 5.01
N THR A 639 10.16 -1.30 5.83
CA THR A 639 11.01 -1.36 7.03
C THR A 639 12.46 -1.79 6.73
N ASN A 640 12.82 -1.83 5.44
CA ASN A 640 14.14 -2.23 4.94
C ASN A 640 14.56 -3.64 5.38
N PRO A 641 13.88 -4.71 4.93
CA PRO A 641 14.25 -6.08 5.28
C PRO A 641 15.69 -6.47 4.96
N GLU A 642 16.33 -5.76 4.04
CA GLU A 642 17.75 -5.94 3.72
C GLU A 642 18.68 -5.68 4.90
N GLN A 643 18.24 -4.95 5.95
CA GLN A 643 18.99 -4.70 7.18
C GLN A 643 18.73 -5.75 8.27
N TYR A 644 17.83 -6.71 8.04
CA TYR A 644 17.60 -7.80 9.00
C TYR A 644 18.79 -8.76 9.00
N PHE A 645 19.09 -9.34 10.16
CA PHE A 645 20.18 -10.30 10.27
C PHE A 645 19.90 -11.40 11.31
N ILE A 646 20.64 -12.49 11.20
CA ILE A 646 20.57 -13.65 12.09
C ILE A 646 21.90 -13.73 12.85
N LYS A 647 21.80 -13.87 14.18
CA LYS A 647 22.98 -13.97 15.05
C LYS A 647 23.07 -15.34 15.71
#